data_a4d8cc72faedae3d2f19f2a0e2634448
#
_entry.id   a4d8cc72faedae3d2f19f2a0e2634448
#
_cell.length_a   1.000
_cell.length_b   1.000
_cell.length_c   1.000
_cell.angle_alpha   90.00
_cell.angle_beta   90.00
_cell.angle_gamma   90.00
#
_symmetry.space_group_name_H-M   'P 1'
#
loop_
_entity.id
_entity.type
_entity.pdbx_description
1 polymer ?
#
loop_
_entity_poly.entity_id
_entity_poly.type
_entity_poly.pdbx_seq_one_letter_code
_entity_poly.pdbx_strand_id
1 'polypeptide(L)'
;MYKSELQETKVESLPIASLETLKILRNEMCSNKFSKLQSHQKFLRRILSPDSPTRSLLMVHGTGTGKTCSAIQIAEEYIIRPEFQYSKVLVIANPPVQENFRKQIFNTNNIYEDDDGLLLSKQCTGRRYLDMLQRIQKEPLRWSSPLVRQRMSNISKKIIDEFYEFQGYIEFANKLENEEQFNNNSEHIKNWIHKTYDNRIIIIDEAHNIKYSDESSVDISKKISRALEIIIKTAHNITLILLTATPMYDTYDEIIYYLNLFLWNDKKQDSSSSLQVSKIFDLDGNFKEGMETKFRGWCQDYISFIKGDNPLTFPFRLPPPDSLIAQISTKDIFNKHILKKDRRSILTLCHSFLKGYQKEIVPLLKPMGAQIQSQIICTLPSNKQYLSNIFNISSNNEDGTYEYKSTPYFLAPSQISNYSSKFALILSVIEKSDGIIFVYSSLKELGCKLFSMCLEEHGYSNAMGKTLMKKTSEEIPKGSKGKYILLTPELTELDQKKAIDMLIRKENSNGQQVKILVGSKFIAEGIDLKNIRQIHILDYWWNMSRIEQVVGRGIRTCSHQLLPFEKQNCTIYLHVSKLEDNQSQELIDEYYYRTKIEFKAKKVAFIKNIIMESAMDCPLQQDINRLPKLWRELPIPQQRSQDQKEISLSLHQLASPVFGEESDLVCKNSLKEPDPDYERPLSSYIDIRDELLDIFLELFYNKPIWLKSDLLNTKKLKSYDPNVVIYTLQNAIESGFIIKNKQGKKGHIISRKNYYSFSLSDKDVIQDLYTDPYEDNPIDLTKIEIPKTTNKNLSIQNLLDSKKSELNSFLKDEFSKDVLDWYVLDHLFSKEERLEYMLNLDWTNSPLYTKPLKLQNNILILGSQQFYKDNKKITLIGDDFDLYTQWVIELKQKFLSTRKLIFATMKDTSILFNLDPDSDKLEPVSRSKNIGGRACTNYSESLLNSFAELLSSKPFPDNIKTKIHRCQYLSLLFPPLW
;
A
#
# COMPACT_ATOMS: atom_id res chain seq x y z
N MET A 1 1.88 26.25 4.98
CA MET A 1 1.06 25.11 5.39
C MET A 1 1.78 23.77 5.15
N TYR A 2 2.06 23.37 3.92
CA TYR A 2 2.65 22.05 3.65
C TYR A 2 4.03 21.80 4.26
N LYS A 3 4.91 22.81 4.33
CA LYS A 3 6.29 22.63 4.80
C LYS A 3 6.34 22.37 6.31
N SER A 4 5.57 23.08 7.12
CA SER A 4 5.47 22.84 8.56
C SER A 4 4.86 21.49 8.88
N GLU A 5 3.79 21.11 8.19
CA GLU A 5 3.13 19.82 8.37
C GLU A 5 4.03 18.64 7.93
N LEU A 6 4.81 18.82 6.87
CA LEU A 6 5.78 17.80 6.43
C LEU A 6 6.96 17.66 7.40
N GLN A 7 7.44 18.77 7.98
CA GLN A 7 8.55 18.73 8.94
C GLN A 7 8.17 18.07 10.26
N GLU A 8 6.92 18.18 10.69
CA GLU A 8 6.43 17.56 11.92
C GLU A 8 6.04 16.10 11.77
N THR A 9 5.74 15.68 10.55
CA THR A 9 5.45 14.28 10.26
C THR A 9 6.78 13.53 10.18
N LYS A 10 7.12 12.76 11.22
CA LYS A 10 8.34 11.95 11.21
C LYS A 10 8.34 11.01 10.01
N VAL A 11 9.33 11.17 9.15
CA VAL A 11 9.65 10.19 8.11
C VAL A 11 10.44 9.08 8.78
N GLU A 12 9.87 7.89 8.86
CA GLU A 12 10.62 6.71 9.29
C GLU A 12 11.53 6.30 8.12
N SER A 13 12.82 6.51 8.27
CA SER A 13 13.80 6.03 7.29
C SER A 13 13.86 4.50 7.30
N LEU A 14 13.98 3.90 6.13
CA LEU A 14 14.17 2.46 6.03
C LEU A 14 15.51 2.05 6.68
N PRO A 15 15.55 0.95 7.43
CA PRO A 15 16.79 0.44 8.00
C PRO A 15 17.74 -0.06 6.90
N ILE A 16 18.92 -0.50 7.30
CA ILE A 16 19.92 -1.04 6.37
C ILE A 16 19.36 -2.21 5.56
N ALA A 17 19.56 -2.15 4.24
CA ALA A 17 19.05 -3.15 3.32
C ALA A 17 19.75 -4.49 3.51
N SER A 18 19.01 -5.48 3.97
CA SER A 18 19.43 -6.88 4.03
C SER A 18 18.22 -7.80 3.87
N LEU A 19 18.47 -9.04 3.47
CA LEU A 19 17.41 -10.04 3.34
C LEU A 19 16.70 -10.29 4.68
N GLU A 20 17.46 -10.28 5.75
CA GLU A 20 16.92 -10.53 7.08
C GLU A 20 16.08 -9.35 7.57
N THR A 21 16.58 -8.13 7.38
CA THR A 21 15.81 -6.91 7.67
C THR A 21 14.50 -6.90 6.88
N LEU A 22 14.53 -7.31 5.62
CA LEU A 22 13.31 -7.43 4.80
C LEU A 22 12.32 -8.42 5.42
N LYS A 23 12.77 -9.60 5.85
CA LYS A 23 11.91 -10.61 6.48
C LYS A 23 11.30 -10.10 7.79
N ILE A 24 12.09 -9.43 8.63
CA ILE A 24 11.61 -8.83 9.87
C ILE A 24 10.55 -7.76 9.58
N LEU A 25 10.84 -6.79 8.73
CA LEU A 25 9.90 -5.73 8.37
C LEU A 25 8.59 -6.29 7.80
N ARG A 26 8.68 -7.28 6.90
CA ARG A 26 7.47 -7.92 6.35
C ARG A 26 6.62 -8.57 7.44
N ASN A 27 7.25 -9.27 8.37
CA ASN A 27 6.54 -9.91 9.49
C ASN A 27 5.91 -8.87 10.43
N GLU A 28 6.62 -7.80 10.75
CA GLU A 28 6.11 -6.71 11.59
C GLU A 28 4.96 -5.98 10.93
N MET A 29 5.13 -5.56 9.68
CA MET A 29 4.09 -4.82 8.95
C MET A 29 2.85 -5.67 8.66
N CYS A 30 2.99 -6.99 8.51
CA CYS A 30 1.88 -7.90 8.27
C CYS A 30 1.32 -8.53 9.56
N SER A 31 2.01 -8.41 10.71
CA SER A 31 1.42 -8.77 12.00
C SER A 31 0.41 -7.71 12.39
N ASN A 32 -0.81 -8.11 12.82
CA ASN A 32 -1.90 -7.21 13.23
C ASN A 32 -1.55 -6.26 14.41
N LYS A 33 -0.27 -5.98 14.67
CA LYS A 33 0.20 -5.10 15.72
C LYS A 33 0.08 -3.60 15.38
N PHE A 34 -0.19 -3.26 14.12
CA PHE A 34 -0.34 -1.86 13.71
C PHE A 34 -1.75 -1.33 14.00
N SER A 35 -1.90 -0.73 15.16
CA SER A 35 -3.08 0.08 15.51
C SER A 35 -2.88 1.58 15.25
N LYS A 36 -1.69 1.99 14.79
CA LYS A 36 -1.36 3.42 14.61
C LYS A 36 -1.59 3.85 13.17
N LEU A 37 -2.14 5.07 13.01
CA LEU A 37 -2.27 5.73 11.72
C LEU A 37 -0.90 5.96 11.09
N GLN A 38 -0.80 5.71 9.79
CA GLN A 38 0.41 5.97 9.02
C GLN A 38 0.65 7.48 8.83
N SER A 39 1.89 7.89 8.65
CA SER A 39 2.29 9.29 8.52
C SER A 39 1.50 10.04 7.45
N HIS A 40 1.27 9.43 6.27
CA HIS A 40 0.46 10.05 5.22
C HIS A 40 -1.01 10.23 5.59
N GLN A 41 -1.59 9.29 6.37
CA GLN A 41 -2.98 9.39 6.81
C GLN A 41 -3.16 10.57 7.76
N LYS A 42 -2.21 10.77 8.68
CA LYS A 42 -2.17 11.92 9.58
C LYS A 42 -2.00 13.23 8.78
N PHE A 43 -1.08 13.25 7.84
CA PHE A 43 -0.84 14.41 6.98
C PHE A 43 -2.09 14.80 6.18
N LEU A 44 -2.73 13.85 5.47
CA LEU A 44 -3.91 14.12 4.67
C LEU A 44 -5.09 14.57 5.52
N ARG A 45 -5.27 14.01 6.71
CA ARG A 45 -6.29 14.42 7.65
C ARG A 45 -6.12 15.89 8.06
N ARG A 46 -4.88 16.34 8.30
CA ARG A 46 -4.58 17.73 8.64
C ARG A 46 -4.80 18.69 7.47
N ILE A 47 -4.32 18.28 6.29
CA ILE A 47 -4.40 19.13 5.07
C ILE A 47 -5.86 19.35 4.62
N LEU A 48 -6.74 18.38 4.81
CA LEU A 48 -8.15 18.47 4.47
C LEU A 48 -9.06 18.65 5.70
N SER A 49 -8.53 19.15 6.80
CA SER A 49 -9.36 19.47 7.96
C SER A 49 -10.33 20.64 7.67
N PRO A 50 -11.40 20.79 8.45
CA PRO A 50 -12.30 21.96 8.32
C PRO A 50 -11.59 23.30 8.38
N ASP A 51 -10.50 23.39 9.13
CA ASP A 51 -9.71 24.63 9.32
C ASP A 51 -8.75 24.90 8.16
N SER A 52 -8.54 23.94 7.25
CA SER A 52 -7.68 24.08 6.10
C SER A 52 -8.39 24.77 4.93
N PRO A 53 -7.69 25.55 4.09
CA PRO A 53 -8.26 26.07 2.85
C PRO A 53 -8.41 25.03 1.75
N THR A 54 -7.81 23.84 1.90
CA THR A 54 -7.85 22.78 0.89
C THR A 54 -9.18 22.05 0.97
N ARG A 55 -9.91 21.99 -0.17
CA ARG A 55 -11.23 21.37 -0.27
C ARG A 55 -11.29 20.26 -1.31
N SER A 56 -10.25 20.03 -2.06
CA SER A 56 -10.24 19.09 -3.18
C SER A 56 -9.01 18.18 -3.09
N LEU A 57 -9.22 16.87 -3.21
CA LEU A 57 -8.14 15.89 -3.15
C LEU A 57 -8.39 14.71 -4.08
N LEU A 58 -7.40 14.34 -4.87
CA LEU A 58 -7.30 13.06 -5.55
C LEU A 58 -6.27 12.17 -4.83
N MET A 59 -6.72 11.09 -4.21
CA MET A 59 -5.86 10.06 -3.66
C MET A 59 -5.56 9.01 -4.72
N VAL A 60 -4.39 9.10 -5.32
CA VAL A 60 -3.86 8.07 -6.23
C VAL A 60 -3.08 7.06 -5.41
N HIS A 61 -3.80 6.25 -4.67
CA HIS A 61 -3.22 5.28 -3.77
C HIS A 61 -3.45 3.86 -4.30
N GLY A 62 -2.42 3.08 -4.39
CA GLY A 62 -2.49 1.68 -4.78
C GLY A 62 -3.38 0.85 -3.86
N THR A 63 -3.74 -0.35 -4.29
CA THR A 63 -4.56 -1.25 -3.46
C THR A 63 -3.80 -1.63 -2.18
N GLY A 64 -4.50 -1.66 -1.04
CA GLY A 64 -3.91 -2.05 0.24
C GLY A 64 -3.05 -1.00 0.94
N THR A 65 -3.01 0.24 0.47
CA THR A 65 -2.27 1.35 1.09
C THR A 65 -3.07 2.13 2.14
N GLY A 66 -4.28 1.69 2.48
CA GLY A 66 -5.12 2.37 3.47
C GLY A 66 -5.93 3.55 2.94
N LYS A 67 -6.13 3.65 1.62
CA LYS A 67 -6.88 4.70 0.91
C LYS A 67 -8.23 5.02 1.55
N THR A 68 -9.08 4.02 1.76
CA THR A 68 -10.41 4.17 2.37
C THR A 68 -10.31 4.66 3.82
N CYS A 69 -9.32 4.16 4.59
CA CYS A 69 -9.07 4.62 5.95
C CYS A 69 -8.67 6.10 5.99
N SER A 70 -7.83 6.56 5.06
CA SER A 70 -7.46 7.98 4.94
C SER A 70 -8.70 8.86 4.70
N ALA A 71 -9.60 8.45 3.79
CA ALA A 71 -10.83 9.19 3.51
C ALA A 71 -11.78 9.22 4.71
N ILE A 72 -11.90 8.10 5.44
CA ILE A 72 -12.69 8.02 6.68
C ILE A 72 -12.10 8.96 7.73
N GLN A 73 -10.79 8.97 7.92
CA GLN A 73 -10.12 9.86 8.88
C GLN A 73 -10.37 11.33 8.59
N ILE A 74 -10.36 11.73 7.32
CA ILE A 74 -10.71 13.10 6.93
C ILE A 74 -12.19 13.38 7.25
N ALA A 75 -13.08 12.47 6.89
CA ALA A 75 -14.51 12.62 7.15
C ALA A 75 -14.83 12.75 8.64
N GLU A 76 -14.16 11.98 9.50
CA GLU A 76 -14.34 12.02 10.94
C GLU A 76 -13.98 13.38 11.57
N GLU A 77 -13.01 14.12 10.98
CA GLU A 77 -12.70 15.50 11.40
C GLU A 77 -13.89 16.45 11.24
N TYR A 78 -14.65 16.28 10.16
CA TYR A 78 -15.84 17.10 9.90
C TYR A 78 -17.02 16.69 10.77
N ILE A 79 -17.23 15.38 10.94
CA ILE A 79 -18.38 14.84 11.69
C ILE A 79 -18.37 15.30 13.15
N ILE A 80 -17.20 15.52 13.75
CA ILE A 80 -17.09 16.00 15.14
C ILE A 80 -17.34 17.49 15.28
N ARG A 81 -17.43 18.24 14.20
CA ARG A 81 -17.62 19.69 14.21
C ARG A 81 -19.10 20.05 14.19
N PRO A 82 -19.57 20.96 15.08
CA PRO A 82 -20.97 21.37 15.13
C PRO A 82 -21.50 21.93 13.81
N GLU A 83 -20.64 22.61 13.04
CA GLU A 83 -20.99 23.25 11.77
C GLU A 83 -21.41 22.23 10.69
N PHE A 84 -20.95 20.99 10.81
CA PHE A 84 -21.23 19.90 9.85
C PHE A 84 -22.23 18.87 10.39
N GLN A 85 -22.78 19.08 11.57
CA GLN A 85 -23.60 18.09 12.30
C GLN A 85 -24.87 17.69 11.53
N TYR A 86 -25.37 18.54 10.63
CA TYR A 86 -26.59 18.31 9.87
C TYR A 86 -26.34 17.76 8.45
N SER A 87 -25.09 17.69 8.02
CA SER A 87 -24.71 17.24 6.67
C SER A 87 -24.02 15.88 6.74
N LYS A 88 -24.72 14.83 6.28
CA LYS A 88 -24.09 13.49 6.19
C LYS A 88 -22.98 13.48 5.16
N VAL A 89 -21.90 12.77 5.44
CA VAL A 89 -20.85 12.47 4.48
C VAL A 89 -21.44 11.63 3.35
N LEU A 90 -21.35 12.09 2.11
CA LEU A 90 -21.83 11.36 0.94
C LEU A 90 -20.70 10.47 0.39
N VAL A 91 -20.94 9.16 0.37
CA VAL A 91 -20.04 8.17 -0.22
C VAL A 91 -20.67 7.60 -1.46
N ILE A 92 -20.04 7.85 -2.62
CA ILE A 92 -20.47 7.35 -3.93
C ILE A 92 -19.55 6.19 -4.32
N ALA A 93 -20.13 4.99 -4.43
CA ALA A 93 -19.40 3.79 -4.79
C ALA A 93 -20.35 2.65 -5.23
N ASN A 94 -19.80 1.62 -5.86
CA ASN A 94 -20.56 0.40 -6.15
C ASN A 94 -20.95 -0.34 -4.86
N PRO A 95 -22.11 -1.06 -4.81
CA PRO A 95 -22.60 -1.69 -3.58
C PRO A 95 -21.60 -2.55 -2.81
N PRO A 96 -20.77 -3.42 -3.44
CA PRO A 96 -19.74 -4.17 -2.70
C PRO A 96 -18.68 -3.29 -2.04
N VAL A 97 -18.33 -2.17 -2.68
CA VAL A 97 -17.37 -1.20 -2.16
C VAL A 97 -17.98 -0.41 -0.99
N GLN A 98 -19.27 -0.05 -1.06
CA GLN A 98 -19.99 0.59 0.05
C GLN A 98 -19.99 -0.29 1.31
N GLU A 99 -20.27 -1.58 1.17
CA GLU A 99 -20.26 -2.51 2.31
C GLU A 99 -18.84 -2.66 2.91
N ASN A 100 -17.81 -2.67 2.06
CA ASN A 100 -16.42 -2.65 2.52
C ASN A 100 -16.07 -1.33 3.23
N PHE A 101 -16.56 -0.20 2.73
CA PHE A 101 -16.38 1.11 3.35
C PHE A 101 -17.00 1.15 4.75
N ARG A 102 -18.25 0.66 4.92
CA ARG A 102 -18.91 0.53 6.22
C ARG A 102 -18.09 -0.32 7.20
N LYS A 103 -17.55 -1.46 6.75
CA LYS A 103 -16.69 -2.32 7.58
C LYS A 103 -15.40 -1.65 8.02
N GLN A 104 -14.87 -0.73 7.22
CA GLN A 104 -13.67 0.04 7.59
C GLN A 104 -13.99 1.19 8.55
N ILE A 105 -15.17 1.79 8.48
CA ILE A 105 -15.63 2.74 9.49
C ILE A 105 -15.73 2.03 10.84
N PHE A 106 -16.51 0.95 10.92
CA PHE A 106 -16.64 0.17 12.13
C PHE A 106 -17.06 -1.28 11.86
N ASN A 107 -16.25 -2.21 12.36
CA ASN A 107 -16.48 -3.64 12.23
C ASN A 107 -16.47 -4.32 13.61
N THR A 108 -17.60 -4.85 14.01
CA THR A 108 -17.75 -5.54 15.29
C THR A 108 -16.87 -6.78 15.44
N ASN A 109 -16.37 -7.35 14.35
CA ASN A 109 -15.42 -8.47 14.37
C ASN A 109 -14.01 -8.05 14.80
N ASN A 110 -13.68 -6.76 14.69
CA ASN A 110 -12.37 -6.21 15.10
C ASN A 110 -12.36 -5.73 16.55
N ILE A 111 -13.44 -5.99 17.29
CA ILE A 111 -13.52 -5.76 18.73
C ILE A 111 -13.01 -7.00 19.45
N TYR A 112 -12.14 -6.81 20.40
CA TYR A 112 -11.59 -7.86 21.26
C TYR A 112 -11.63 -7.41 22.71
N GLU A 113 -11.67 -8.37 23.59
CA GLU A 113 -11.62 -8.18 25.04
C GLU A 113 -10.18 -8.42 25.48
N ASP A 114 -9.60 -7.47 26.23
CA ASP A 114 -8.29 -7.66 26.84
C ASP A 114 -8.37 -8.61 28.05
N ASP A 115 -7.21 -8.94 28.63
CA ASP A 115 -7.10 -9.85 29.77
C ASP A 115 -7.90 -9.34 30.98
N ASP A 116 -8.19 -8.05 31.04
CA ASP A 116 -8.97 -7.38 32.07
C ASP A 116 -10.46 -7.23 31.74
N GLY A 117 -10.92 -7.76 30.59
CA GLY A 117 -12.31 -7.66 30.13
C GLY A 117 -12.71 -6.26 29.63
N LEU A 118 -11.74 -5.43 29.23
CA LEU A 118 -12.00 -4.17 28.54
C LEU A 118 -12.17 -4.42 27.05
N LEU A 119 -13.25 -3.88 26.46
CA LEU A 119 -13.43 -3.93 25.01
C LEU A 119 -12.52 -2.92 24.32
N LEU A 120 -11.69 -3.43 23.44
CA LEU A 120 -10.78 -2.66 22.60
C LEU A 120 -11.17 -2.81 21.13
N SER A 121 -10.84 -1.81 20.34
CA SER A 121 -11.12 -1.79 18.91
C SER A 121 -9.87 -1.38 18.14
N LYS A 122 -9.49 -2.19 17.15
CA LYS A 122 -8.39 -1.90 16.19
C LYS A 122 -8.99 -1.50 14.85
N GLN A 123 -9.38 -0.24 14.72
CA GLN A 123 -10.08 0.27 13.54
C GLN A 123 -9.61 1.68 13.18
N CYS A 124 -9.91 2.12 11.94
CA CYS A 124 -9.55 3.45 11.46
C CYS A 124 -10.11 4.57 12.33
N THR A 125 -11.31 4.40 12.86
CA THR A 125 -12.03 5.40 13.66
C THR A 125 -11.70 5.37 15.16
N GLY A 126 -10.72 4.58 15.57
CA GLY A 126 -10.35 4.41 16.97
C GLY A 126 -11.50 3.86 17.80
N ARG A 127 -11.75 4.45 18.97
CA ARG A 127 -12.78 3.99 19.93
C ARG A 127 -14.17 4.61 19.72
N ARG A 128 -14.29 5.65 18.91
CA ARG A 128 -15.51 6.47 18.82
C ARG A 128 -16.80 5.66 18.67
N TYR A 129 -16.87 4.79 17.69
CA TYR A 129 -18.06 3.97 17.44
C TYR A 129 -18.26 2.87 18.48
N LEU A 130 -17.18 2.37 19.07
CA LEU A 130 -17.26 1.45 20.20
C LEU A 130 -17.86 2.13 21.42
N ASP A 131 -17.43 3.34 21.74
CA ASP A 131 -17.96 4.13 22.86
C ASP A 131 -19.45 4.47 22.65
N MET A 132 -19.84 4.84 21.42
CA MET A 132 -21.25 5.04 21.06
C MET A 132 -22.08 3.76 21.22
N LEU A 133 -21.53 2.62 20.78
CA LEU A 133 -22.19 1.32 20.92
C LEU A 133 -22.37 0.94 22.39
N GLN A 134 -21.36 1.18 23.23
CA GLN A 134 -21.42 0.91 24.68
C GLN A 134 -22.44 1.80 25.40
N ARG A 135 -22.62 3.07 25.01
CA ARG A 135 -23.61 3.98 25.56
C ARG A 135 -25.05 3.57 25.27
N ILE A 136 -25.31 3.04 24.09
CA ILE A 136 -26.65 2.56 23.68
C ILE A 136 -27.03 1.32 24.51
N GLN A 137 -26.03 0.58 24.96
CA GLN A 137 -26.27 -0.67 25.68
C GLN A 137 -25.97 -0.55 27.16
N LYS A 138 -27.03 -0.56 27.97
CA LYS A 138 -26.98 -0.41 29.43
C LYS A 138 -26.48 -1.67 30.16
N GLU A 139 -26.40 -2.83 29.51
CA GLU A 139 -26.01 -4.09 30.15
C GLU A 139 -24.59 -4.53 29.73
N PRO A 140 -23.83 -5.20 30.62
CA PRO A 140 -22.52 -5.72 30.26
C PRO A 140 -22.64 -6.77 29.15
N LEU A 141 -21.97 -6.50 28.05
CA LEU A 141 -21.94 -7.36 26.86
C LEU A 141 -21.11 -8.62 27.12
N ARG A 142 -21.74 -9.78 27.04
CA ARG A 142 -21.01 -11.03 26.80
C ARG A 142 -20.63 -11.10 25.32
N TRP A 143 -19.48 -10.48 24.98
CA TRP A 143 -19.01 -10.33 23.59
C TRP A 143 -18.76 -11.68 22.88
N SER A 144 -18.57 -12.75 23.62
CA SER A 144 -18.38 -14.11 23.11
C SER A 144 -19.61 -14.68 22.37
N SER A 145 -20.81 -14.17 22.60
CA SER A 145 -22.04 -14.69 21.99
C SER A 145 -22.20 -14.24 20.52
N PRO A 146 -22.38 -15.17 19.55
CA PRO A 146 -22.63 -14.85 18.15
C PRO A 146 -23.89 -14.00 17.93
N LEU A 147 -24.95 -14.22 18.70
CA LEU A 147 -26.20 -13.45 18.63
C LEU A 147 -25.99 -12.01 19.07
N VAL A 148 -25.19 -11.81 20.12
CA VAL A 148 -24.81 -10.45 20.58
C VAL A 148 -24.03 -9.73 19.48
N ARG A 149 -23.04 -10.37 18.88
CA ARG A 149 -22.25 -9.78 17.79
C ARG A 149 -23.12 -9.38 16.60
N GLN A 150 -24.09 -10.23 16.21
CA GLN A 150 -24.99 -9.92 15.09
C GLN A 150 -25.92 -8.75 15.43
N ARG A 151 -26.48 -8.69 16.65
CA ARG A 151 -27.28 -7.55 17.11
C ARG A 151 -26.47 -6.26 17.11
N MET A 152 -25.22 -6.32 17.59
CA MET A 152 -24.31 -5.16 17.62
C MET A 152 -23.94 -4.71 16.21
N SER A 153 -23.74 -5.62 15.27
CA SER A 153 -23.50 -5.31 13.87
C SER A 153 -24.67 -4.51 13.26
N ASN A 154 -25.92 -4.87 13.59
CA ASN A 154 -27.08 -4.13 13.10
C ASN A 154 -27.21 -2.74 13.74
N ILE A 155 -26.87 -2.60 15.02
CA ILE A 155 -26.85 -1.30 15.71
C ILE A 155 -25.73 -0.42 15.14
N SER A 156 -24.55 -0.98 14.91
CA SER A 156 -23.42 -0.24 14.32
C SER A 156 -23.72 0.30 12.93
N LYS A 157 -24.46 -0.45 12.09
CA LYS A 157 -24.91 0.05 10.80
C LYS A 157 -25.81 1.28 10.94
N LYS A 158 -26.75 1.26 11.88
CA LYS A 158 -27.63 2.41 12.14
C LYS A 158 -26.82 3.64 12.61
N ILE A 159 -25.85 3.44 13.50
CA ILE A 159 -24.98 4.53 13.95
C ILE A 159 -24.16 5.11 12.79
N ILE A 160 -23.62 4.26 11.90
CA ILE A 160 -22.91 4.72 10.70
C ILE A 160 -23.85 5.52 9.79
N ASP A 161 -25.05 5.03 9.55
CA ASP A 161 -26.04 5.69 8.65
C ASP A 161 -26.57 7.03 9.23
N GLU A 162 -26.33 7.34 10.52
CA GLU A 162 -26.56 8.68 11.08
C GLU A 162 -25.59 9.73 10.51
N PHE A 163 -24.33 9.32 10.25
CA PHE A 163 -23.25 10.23 9.83
C PHE A 163 -22.92 10.12 8.33
N TYR A 164 -23.19 8.97 7.73
CA TYR A 164 -22.85 8.68 6.33
C TYR A 164 -24.09 8.37 5.50
N GLU A 165 -24.08 8.82 4.27
CA GLU A 165 -25.03 8.45 3.22
C GLU A 165 -24.28 7.73 2.11
N PHE A 166 -24.75 6.56 1.70
CA PHE A 166 -24.14 5.76 0.65
C PHE A 166 -25.02 5.71 -0.58
N GLN A 167 -24.43 5.99 -1.75
CA GLN A 167 -25.14 5.99 -3.03
C GLN A 167 -24.35 5.25 -4.09
N GLY A 168 -25.07 4.57 -5.00
CA GLY A 168 -24.48 4.06 -6.23
C GLY A 168 -24.28 5.19 -7.24
N TYR A 169 -23.37 5.01 -8.20
CA TYR A 169 -23.10 6.02 -9.23
C TYR A 169 -24.34 6.42 -10.04
N ILE A 170 -25.13 5.43 -10.46
CA ILE A 170 -26.37 5.66 -11.22
C ILE A 170 -27.42 6.33 -10.36
N GLU A 171 -27.55 5.90 -9.09
CA GLU A 171 -28.48 6.51 -8.13
C GLU A 171 -28.17 7.98 -7.91
N PHE A 172 -26.87 8.31 -7.73
CA PHE A 172 -26.41 9.69 -7.59
C PHE A 172 -26.79 10.54 -8.81
N ALA A 173 -26.55 10.05 -10.03
CA ALA A 173 -26.89 10.77 -11.25
C ALA A 173 -28.41 10.90 -11.45
N ASN A 174 -29.19 9.87 -11.11
CA ASN A 174 -30.64 9.88 -11.22
C ASN A 174 -31.30 10.90 -10.30
N LYS A 175 -30.72 11.17 -9.11
CA LYS A 175 -31.28 12.20 -8.20
C LYS A 175 -31.38 13.56 -8.86
N LEU A 176 -30.31 14.00 -9.57
CA LEU A 176 -30.35 15.28 -10.29
C LEU A 176 -31.33 15.24 -11.47
N GLU A 177 -31.34 14.17 -12.23
CA GLU A 177 -32.24 14.03 -13.39
C GLU A 177 -33.70 13.99 -12.97
N ASN A 178 -34.03 13.32 -11.85
CA ASN A 178 -35.40 13.32 -11.32
C ASN A 178 -35.83 14.72 -10.90
N GLU A 179 -34.96 15.52 -10.29
CA GLU A 179 -35.25 16.92 -9.95
C GLU A 179 -35.42 17.78 -11.21
N GLU A 180 -34.60 17.58 -12.25
CA GLU A 180 -34.73 18.25 -13.54
C GLU A 180 -36.05 17.90 -14.23
N GLN A 181 -36.52 16.65 -14.13
CA GLN A 181 -37.80 16.20 -14.69
C GLN A 181 -38.99 16.72 -13.87
N PHE A 182 -38.85 16.79 -12.54
CA PHE A 182 -39.94 17.29 -11.67
C PHE A 182 -40.19 18.78 -11.88
N ASN A 183 -39.13 19.57 -12.01
CA ASN A 183 -39.24 21.00 -12.25
C ASN A 183 -38.05 21.52 -13.08
N ASN A 184 -38.28 21.79 -14.34
CA ASN A 184 -37.26 22.23 -15.29
C ASN A 184 -36.87 23.71 -15.11
N ASN A 185 -37.13 24.32 -13.93
CA ASN A 185 -36.71 25.66 -13.60
C ASN A 185 -35.26 25.64 -13.10
N SER A 186 -34.37 26.32 -13.79
CA SER A 186 -32.95 26.45 -13.47
C SER A 186 -32.71 26.95 -12.04
N GLU A 187 -33.57 27.84 -11.53
CA GLU A 187 -33.44 28.38 -10.16
C GLU A 187 -33.86 27.34 -9.11
N HIS A 188 -34.89 26.57 -9.37
CA HIS A 188 -35.28 25.45 -8.51
C HIS A 188 -34.16 24.42 -8.36
N ILE A 189 -33.57 24.04 -9.48
CA ILE A 189 -32.47 23.07 -9.48
C ILE A 189 -31.27 23.61 -8.69
N LYS A 190 -30.90 24.88 -8.86
CA LYS A 190 -29.83 25.51 -8.07
C LYS A 190 -30.14 25.49 -6.58
N ASN A 191 -31.34 25.89 -6.19
CA ASN A 191 -31.76 25.90 -4.78
C ASN A 191 -31.77 24.50 -4.18
N TRP A 192 -32.19 23.49 -4.95
CA TRP A 192 -32.15 22.09 -4.53
C TRP A 192 -30.70 21.63 -4.34
N ILE A 193 -29.78 21.98 -5.27
CA ILE A 193 -28.34 21.68 -5.15
C ILE A 193 -27.76 22.33 -3.89
N HIS A 194 -28.00 23.61 -3.67
CA HIS A 194 -27.52 24.31 -2.46
C HIS A 194 -28.03 23.63 -1.17
N LYS A 195 -29.32 23.32 -1.12
CA LYS A 195 -29.91 22.63 0.05
C LYS A 195 -29.31 21.26 0.31
N THR A 196 -28.93 20.54 -0.76
CA THR A 196 -28.52 19.14 -0.67
C THR A 196 -27.02 18.98 -0.51
N TYR A 197 -26.21 19.86 -1.14
CA TYR A 197 -24.78 19.63 -1.30
C TYR A 197 -23.88 20.73 -0.72
N ASP A 198 -24.39 21.90 -0.32
CA ASP A 198 -23.57 22.93 0.30
C ASP A 198 -22.98 22.43 1.63
N ASN A 199 -21.74 22.83 1.92
CA ASN A 199 -20.98 22.45 3.11
C ASN A 199 -20.92 20.92 3.33
N ARG A 200 -20.86 20.15 2.26
CA ARG A 200 -20.90 18.69 2.33
C ARG A 200 -19.58 18.06 1.92
N ILE A 201 -19.25 16.94 2.55
CA ILE A 201 -18.14 16.10 2.09
C ILE A 201 -18.70 15.08 1.10
N ILE A 202 -18.06 15.00 -0.05
CA ILE A 202 -18.35 14.01 -1.09
C ILE A 202 -17.11 13.16 -1.30
N ILE A 203 -17.22 11.87 -0.98
CA ILE A 203 -16.18 10.87 -1.21
C ILE A 203 -16.62 9.99 -2.36
N ILE A 204 -15.79 9.88 -3.40
CA ILE A 204 -16.05 9.00 -4.54
C ILE A 204 -14.95 7.95 -4.59
N ASP A 205 -15.28 6.69 -4.28
CA ASP A 205 -14.32 5.58 -4.34
C ASP A 205 -14.36 4.89 -5.71
N GLU A 206 -13.22 4.49 -6.22
CA GLU A 206 -12.98 4.06 -7.60
C GLU A 206 -13.42 5.14 -8.62
N ALA A 207 -12.91 6.36 -8.41
CA ALA A 207 -13.30 7.56 -9.16
C ALA A 207 -13.15 7.43 -10.68
N HIS A 208 -12.34 6.49 -11.19
CA HIS A 208 -12.24 6.21 -12.62
C HIS A 208 -13.61 5.81 -13.24
N ASN A 209 -14.56 5.29 -12.46
CA ASN A 209 -15.91 4.96 -12.94
C ASN A 209 -16.76 6.18 -13.27
N ILE A 210 -16.38 7.39 -12.87
CA ILE A 210 -17.10 8.62 -13.23
C ILE A 210 -17.05 8.84 -14.74
N LYS A 211 -15.87 8.62 -15.34
CA LYS A 211 -15.62 8.92 -16.75
C LYS A 211 -15.62 7.68 -17.64
N TYR A 212 -15.21 6.56 -17.12
CA TYR A 212 -15.13 5.31 -17.83
C TYR A 212 -15.90 4.21 -17.11
N SER A 213 -16.92 3.69 -17.79
CA SER A 213 -17.69 2.54 -17.31
C SER A 213 -17.65 1.45 -18.38
N ASP A 214 -17.08 0.32 -18.02
CA ASP A 214 -16.98 -0.86 -18.88
C ASP A 214 -18.32 -1.50 -19.24
N GLU A 215 -19.33 -1.30 -18.42
CA GLU A 215 -20.64 -1.97 -18.53
C GLU A 215 -21.73 -1.06 -19.03
N SER A 216 -21.52 0.22 -18.85
CA SER A 216 -22.51 1.18 -19.25
C SER A 216 -22.26 1.60 -20.67
N SER A 217 -23.34 1.77 -21.38
CA SER A 217 -23.34 2.58 -22.57
C SER A 217 -22.58 3.88 -22.28
N VAL A 218 -21.94 4.44 -23.28
CA VAL A 218 -21.31 5.78 -23.24
C VAL A 218 -22.25 6.82 -22.60
N ASP A 219 -23.54 6.59 -22.64
CA ASP A 219 -24.60 7.43 -22.09
C ASP A 219 -24.61 7.45 -20.56
N ILE A 220 -24.35 6.35 -19.85
CA ILE A 220 -24.37 6.31 -18.37
C ILE A 220 -23.16 7.07 -17.79
N SER A 221 -21.98 6.89 -18.36
CA SER A 221 -20.79 7.63 -17.92
C SER A 221 -20.94 9.14 -18.14
N LYS A 222 -21.53 9.55 -19.27
CA LYS A 222 -21.86 10.96 -19.55
C LYS A 222 -22.86 11.51 -18.55
N LYS A 223 -23.85 10.72 -18.16
CA LYS A 223 -24.86 11.11 -17.18
C LYS A 223 -24.25 11.38 -15.80
N ILE A 224 -23.38 10.47 -15.33
CA ILE A 224 -22.67 10.60 -14.05
C ILE A 224 -21.76 11.82 -14.07
N SER A 225 -20.95 11.98 -15.12
CA SER A 225 -20.03 13.11 -15.27
C SER A 225 -20.78 14.44 -15.29
N ARG A 226 -21.89 14.52 -16.05
CA ARG A 226 -22.74 15.71 -16.14
C ARG A 226 -23.32 16.09 -14.78
N ALA A 227 -23.88 15.13 -14.05
CA ALA A 227 -24.44 15.38 -12.72
C ALA A 227 -23.39 15.92 -11.75
N LEU A 228 -22.21 15.30 -11.70
CA LEU A 228 -21.13 15.74 -10.84
C LEU A 228 -20.64 17.15 -11.21
N GLU A 229 -20.46 17.44 -12.50
CA GLU A 229 -20.04 18.77 -12.95
C GLU A 229 -21.03 19.87 -12.57
N ILE A 230 -22.34 19.63 -12.77
CA ILE A 230 -23.38 20.58 -12.40
C ILE A 230 -23.36 20.86 -10.89
N ILE A 231 -23.27 19.82 -10.07
CA ILE A 231 -23.25 19.93 -8.62
C ILE A 231 -22.00 20.72 -8.16
N ILE A 232 -20.81 20.34 -8.63
CA ILE A 232 -19.55 21.00 -8.24
C ILE A 232 -19.48 22.46 -8.69
N LYS A 233 -20.00 22.77 -9.86
CA LYS A 233 -20.04 24.15 -10.38
C LYS A 233 -21.01 25.06 -9.61
N THR A 234 -22.09 24.46 -9.07
CA THR A 234 -23.20 25.18 -8.45
C THR A 234 -23.04 25.28 -6.93
N ALA A 235 -22.81 24.17 -6.25
CA ALA A 235 -22.73 24.13 -4.80
C ALA A 235 -21.55 24.90 -4.21
N HIS A 236 -21.65 25.25 -2.94
CA HIS A 236 -20.64 25.98 -2.21
C HIS A 236 -19.98 25.14 -1.13
N ASN A 237 -18.69 25.37 -0.94
CA ASN A 237 -17.90 24.77 0.15
C ASN A 237 -17.98 23.24 0.23
N ILE A 238 -17.96 22.57 -0.93
CA ILE A 238 -17.88 21.10 -0.97
C ILE A 238 -16.43 20.69 -0.65
N THR A 239 -16.28 19.67 0.20
CA THR A 239 -15.00 18.96 0.32
C THR A 239 -15.07 17.71 -0.55
N LEU A 240 -14.36 17.75 -1.69
CA LEU A 240 -14.37 16.70 -2.71
C LEU A 240 -13.15 15.79 -2.58
N ILE A 241 -13.38 14.52 -2.29
CA ILE A 241 -12.33 13.50 -2.14
C ILE A 241 -12.56 12.40 -3.17
N LEU A 242 -11.64 12.29 -4.09
CA LEU A 242 -11.65 11.24 -5.13
C LEU A 242 -10.61 10.18 -4.79
N LEU A 243 -11.02 8.92 -4.74
CA LEU A 243 -10.17 7.78 -4.41
C LEU A 243 -10.03 6.88 -5.64
N THR A 244 -8.82 6.58 -6.04
CA THR A 244 -8.56 5.61 -7.12
C THR A 244 -7.13 5.11 -7.08
N ALA A 245 -6.92 3.86 -7.48
CA ALA A 245 -5.58 3.32 -7.78
C ALA A 245 -5.16 3.59 -9.23
N THR A 246 -6.14 3.87 -10.10
CA THR A 246 -5.96 4.00 -11.55
C THR A 246 -6.62 5.29 -12.06
N PRO A 247 -6.01 6.48 -11.79
CA PRO A 247 -6.61 7.77 -12.16
C PRO A 247 -6.73 7.96 -13.68
N MET A 248 -5.93 7.24 -14.43
CA MET A 248 -5.92 7.17 -15.89
C MET A 248 -6.18 5.71 -16.25
N TYR A 249 -7.46 5.36 -16.38
CA TYR A 249 -7.88 3.97 -16.57
C TYR A 249 -7.61 3.48 -18.00
N ASP A 250 -7.97 4.27 -18.99
CA ASP A 250 -7.73 3.96 -20.40
C ASP A 250 -6.63 4.83 -21.02
N THR A 251 -6.71 6.14 -20.85
CA THR A 251 -5.79 7.10 -21.46
C THR A 251 -5.21 8.08 -20.46
N TYR A 252 -4.02 8.60 -20.75
CA TYR A 252 -3.27 9.51 -19.88
C TYR A 252 -3.96 10.87 -19.65
N ASP A 253 -4.83 11.29 -20.56
CA ASP A 253 -5.51 12.58 -20.53
C ASP A 253 -6.73 12.61 -19.59
N GLU A 254 -7.18 11.46 -19.11
CA GLU A 254 -8.29 11.38 -18.15
C GLU A 254 -8.04 12.16 -16.87
N ILE A 255 -6.77 12.34 -16.48
CA ILE A 255 -6.38 13.11 -15.30
C ILE A 255 -6.86 14.57 -15.37
N ILE A 256 -6.99 15.13 -16.57
CA ILE A 256 -7.42 16.50 -16.78
C ILE A 256 -8.87 16.71 -16.35
N TYR A 257 -9.70 15.67 -16.43
CA TYR A 257 -11.07 15.73 -15.94
C TYR A 257 -11.15 15.99 -14.44
N TYR A 258 -10.34 15.27 -13.64
CA TYR A 258 -10.32 15.46 -12.18
C TYR A 258 -9.77 16.84 -11.82
N LEU A 259 -8.75 17.32 -12.53
CA LEU A 259 -8.22 18.67 -12.32
C LEU A 259 -9.27 19.74 -12.62
N ASN A 260 -10.09 19.57 -13.63
CA ASN A 260 -11.22 20.47 -13.90
C ASN A 260 -12.22 20.50 -12.73
N LEU A 261 -12.60 19.34 -12.18
CA LEU A 261 -13.49 19.27 -11.02
C LEU A 261 -12.93 20.05 -9.83
N PHE A 262 -11.62 19.93 -9.56
CA PHE A 262 -10.99 20.62 -8.44
C PHE A 262 -10.89 22.13 -8.65
N LEU A 263 -10.52 22.54 -9.85
CA LEU A 263 -10.43 23.96 -10.18
C LEU A 263 -11.80 24.64 -10.12
N TRP A 264 -12.88 23.96 -10.53
CA TRP A 264 -14.25 24.46 -10.36
C TRP A 264 -14.67 24.49 -8.89
N ASN A 265 -14.39 23.45 -8.15
CA ASN A 265 -14.72 23.37 -6.72
C ASN A 265 -14.03 24.48 -5.91
N ASP A 266 -12.75 24.72 -6.17
CA ASP A 266 -11.94 25.74 -5.50
C ASP A 266 -12.17 27.16 -6.08
N LYS A 267 -13.07 27.31 -7.06
CA LYS A 267 -13.37 28.60 -7.76
C LYS A 267 -12.11 29.24 -8.38
N LYS A 268 -11.09 28.44 -8.70
CA LYS A 268 -9.87 28.91 -9.40
C LYS A 268 -10.07 28.96 -10.93
N GLN A 269 -11.18 28.46 -11.41
CA GLN A 269 -11.59 28.45 -12.81
C GLN A 269 -13.07 28.76 -12.93
N ASP A 270 -13.45 29.60 -13.91
CA ASP A 270 -14.85 29.89 -14.18
C ASP A 270 -15.64 28.63 -14.59
N SER A 271 -16.90 28.55 -14.18
CA SER A 271 -17.79 27.42 -14.47
C SER A 271 -18.01 27.19 -15.98
N SER A 272 -17.84 28.23 -16.80
CA SER A 272 -17.93 28.18 -18.28
C SER A 272 -16.65 27.72 -18.97
N SER A 273 -15.51 27.73 -18.27
CA SER A 273 -14.20 27.36 -18.82
C SER A 273 -13.79 25.97 -18.38
N SER A 274 -12.92 25.32 -19.16
CA SER A 274 -12.32 24.02 -18.83
C SER A 274 -10.90 23.91 -19.36
N LEU A 275 -10.08 23.16 -18.63
CA LEU A 275 -8.79 22.71 -19.15
C LEU A 275 -9.04 21.76 -20.34
N GLN A 276 -8.48 22.12 -21.48
CA GLN A 276 -8.58 21.32 -22.70
C GLN A 276 -7.32 20.49 -22.87
N VAL A 277 -7.47 19.21 -23.13
CA VAL A 277 -6.38 18.26 -23.36
C VAL A 277 -5.43 18.78 -24.47
N SER A 278 -6.00 19.28 -25.57
CA SER A 278 -5.25 19.83 -26.71
C SER A 278 -4.39 21.07 -26.39
N LYS A 279 -4.67 21.77 -25.30
CA LYS A 279 -3.84 22.90 -24.83
C LYS A 279 -2.68 22.44 -23.93
N ILE A 280 -2.77 21.28 -23.34
CA ILE A 280 -1.81 20.74 -22.39
C ILE A 280 -0.85 19.78 -23.06
N PHE A 281 -1.37 18.87 -23.90
CA PHE A 281 -0.59 17.84 -24.58
C PHE A 281 -0.58 18.05 -26.10
N ASP A 282 0.51 17.58 -26.73
CA ASP A 282 0.59 17.42 -28.19
C ASP A 282 -0.10 16.12 -28.64
N LEU A 283 -0.08 15.83 -29.93
CA LEU A 283 -0.66 14.60 -30.50
C LEU A 283 0.03 13.31 -30.03
N ASP A 284 1.29 13.43 -29.64
CA ASP A 284 2.09 12.31 -29.12
C ASP A 284 1.92 12.11 -27.60
N GLY A 285 1.16 12.98 -26.94
CA GLY A 285 0.92 12.97 -25.49
C GLY A 285 2.09 13.51 -24.66
N ASN A 286 2.98 14.31 -25.24
CA ASN A 286 3.98 15.07 -24.49
C ASN A 286 3.41 16.41 -24.09
N PHE A 287 3.93 17.00 -23.00
CA PHE A 287 3.51 18.33 -22.60
C PHE A 287 3.94 19.39 -23.60
N LYS A 288 3.05 20.32 -23.89
CA LYS A 288 3.41 21.55 -24.58
C LYS A 288 4.26 22.45 -23.71
N GLU A 289 4.98 23.37 -24.29
CA GLU A 289 5.90 24.29 -23.60
C GLU A 289 5.24 24.97 -22.39
N GLY A 290 5.90 24.91 -21.23
CA GLY A 290 5.44 25.49 -19.96
C GLY A 290 4.27 24.77 -19.29
N MET A 291 3.65 23.76 -19.93
CA MET A 291 2.49 23.09 -19.38
C MET A 291 2.85 22.02 -18.36
N GLU A 292 4.03 21.39 -18.47
CA GLU A 292 4.49 20.45 -17.45
C GLU A 292 4.64 21.14 -16.07
N THR A 293 5.22 22.34 -16.02
CA THR A 293 5.36 23.09 -14.76
C THR A 293 4.01 23.41 -14.13
N LYS A 294 3.02 23.83 -14.94
CA LYS A 294 1.66 24.04 -14.45
C LYS A 294 1.02 22.76 -13.93
N PHE A 295 1.18 21.66 -14.66
CA PHE A 295 0.66 20.37 -14.26
C PHE A 295 1.26 19.88 -12.94
N ARG A 296 2.57 20.06 -12.75
CA ARG A 296 3.26 19.78 -11.48
C ARG A 296 2.71 20.61 -10.33
N GLY A 297 2.39 21.89 -10.58
CA GLY A 297 1.72 22.74 -9.59
C GLY A 297 0.35 22.21 -9.19
N TRP A 298 -0.48 21.78 -10.14
CA TRP A 298 -1.78 21.16 -9.82
C TRP A 298 -1.62 19.84 -9.06
N CYS A 299 -0.61 19.02 -9.40
CA CYS A 299 -0.32 17.80 -8.65
C CYS A 299 0.01 18.11 -7.20
N GLN A 300 0.82 19.13 -6.96
CA GLN A 300 1.17 19.57 -5.61
C GLN A 300 -0.04 20.09 -4.81
N ASP A 301 -0.98 20.77 -5.48
CA ASP A 301 -2.15 21.34 -4.83
C ASP A 301 -3.23 20.29 -4.52
N TYR A 302 -3.36 19.24 -5.36
CA TYR A 302 -4.55 18.38 -5.35
C TYR A 302 -4.29 16.89 -5.26
N ILE A 303 -3.07 16.40 -5.43
CA ILE A 303 -2.83 14.98 -5.57
C ILE A 303 -1.93 14.45 -4.44
N SER A 304 -2.41 13.42 -3.76
CA SER A 304 -1.62 12.53 -2.91
C SER A 304 -1.33 11.24 -3.68
N PHE A 305 -0.09 10.76 -3.62
CA PHE A 305 0.33 9.59 -4.40
C PHE A 305 1.07 8.57 -3.56
N ILE A 306 0.54 7.33 -3.54
CA ILE A 306 1.22 6.16 -2.97
C ILE A 306 1.17 5.05 -4.01
N LYS A 307 2.35 4.62 -4.44
CA LYS A 307 2.47 3.47 -5.34
C LYS A 307 1.96 2.21 -4.62
N GLY A 308 1.14 1.45 -5.30
CA GLY A 308 0.84 0.08 -4.87
C GLY A 308 2.06 -0.84 -5.02
N ASP A 309 1.90 -2.10 -4.67
CA ASP A 309 2.93 -3.14 -4.84
C ASP A 309 4.21 -2.91 -4.01
N ASN A 310 4.07 -2.35 -2.80
CA ASN A 310 5.22 -2.19 -1.91
C ASN A 310 5.82 -3.58 -1.58
N PRO A 311 7.08 -3.86 -1.93
CA PRO A 311 7.72 -5.15 -1.69
C PRO A 311 7.84 -5.53 -0.21
N LEU A 312 7.72 -4.57 0.70
CA LEU A 312 7.73 -4.80 2.15
C LEU A 312 6.45 -5.50 2.64
N THR A 313 5.36 -5.44 1.88
CA THR A 313 4.08 -6.03 2.30
C THR A 313 3.39 -6.87 1.23
N PHE A 314 3.74 -6.67 -0.05
CA PHE A 314 3.15 -7.40 -1.17
C PHE A 314 3.93 -8.67 -1.50
N PRO A 315 3.29 -9.71 -2.02
CA PRO A 315 4.00 -10.82 -2.60
C PRO A 315 4.78 -10.38 -3.84
N PHE A 316 5.91 -11.04 -4.08
CA PHE A 316 6.78 -10.72 -5.19
C PHE A 316 6.17 -11.16 -6.52
N ARG A 317 6.27 -10.32 -7.55
CA ARG A 317 5.87 -10.67 -8.91
C ARG A 317 7.01 -11.42 -9.59
N LEU A 318 6.73 -12.62 -10.08
CA LEU A 318 7.72 -13.40 -10.84
C LEU A 318 7.37 -13.39 -12.32
N PRO A 319 8.37 -13.34 -13.21
CA PRO A 319 8.17 -13.62 -14.63
C PRO A 319 7.94 -15.12 -14.86
N PRO A 320 7.27 -15.48 -15.97
CA PRO A 320 7.25 -16.86 -16.44
C PRO A 320 8.68 -17.41 -16.65
N PRO A 321 8.85 -18.76 -16.68
CA PRO A 321 10.12 -19.34 -17.11
C PRO A 321 10.57 -18.84 -18.49
N ASP A 322 11.87 -18.69 -18.68
CA ASP A 322 12.45 -18.18 -19.93
C ASP A 322 11.99 -18.97 -21.16
N SER A 323 11.80 -20.29 -21.01
CA SER A 323 11.29 -21.17 -22.05
C SER A 323 9.87 -20.85 -22.53
N LEU A 324 9.10 -20.09 -21.74
CA LEU A 324 7.74 -19.67 -22.07
C LEU A 324 7.65 -18.20 -22.47
N ILE A 325 8.72 -17.44 -22.34
CA ILE A 325 8.74 -16.02 -22.70
C ILE A 325 8.72 -15.88 -24.22
N ALA A 326 7.73 -15.14 -24.73
CA ALA A 326 7.59 -14.88 -26.16
C ALA A 326 8.73 -13.98 -26.67
N GLN A 327 9.40 -14.42 -27.73
CA GLN A 327 10.37 -13.60 -28.45
C GLN A 327 9.69 -12.32 -28.95
N ILE A 328 10.44 -11.20 -28.93
CA ILE A 328 9.96 -9.93 -29.45
C ILE A 328 9.86 -10.00 -30.96
N SER A 329 8.65 -9.81 -31.49
CA SER A 329 8.40 -9.83 -32.94
C SER A 329 9.07 -8.65 -33.64
N THR A 330 9.56 -8.91 -34.83
CA THR A 330 10.16 -7.90 -35.69
C THR A 330 9.29 -7.53 -36.89
N LYS A 331 8.23 -8.30 -37.11
CA LYS A 331 7.23 -8.09 -38.14
C LYS A 331 5.82 -8.04 -37.53
N ASP A 332 4.99 -7.16 -38.05
CA ASP A 332 3.59 -7.03 -37.64
C ASP A 332 2.68 -8.11 -38.27
N ILE A 333 1.40 -8.06 -37.93
CA ILE A 333 0.38 -8.98 -38.48
C ILE A 333 0.21 -8.88 -40.01
N PHE A 334 0.66 -7.80 -40.64
CA PHE A 334 0.67 -7.58 -42.10
C PHE A 334 2.04 -7.91 -42.73
N ASN A 335 2.93 -8.56 -41.99
CA ASN A 335 4.29 -8.90 -42.36
C ASN A 335 5.21 -7.69 -42.66
N LYS A 336 4.82 -6.47 -42.17
CA LYS A 336 5.64 -5.27 -42.26
C LYS A 336 6.65 -5.22 -41.12
N HIS A 337 7.84 -4.70 -41.40
CA HIS A 337 8.89 -4.57 -40.37
C HIS A 337 8.50 -3.56 -39.29
N ILE A 338 8.61 -3.96 -38.01
CA ILE A 338 8.38 -3.10 -36.85
C ILE A 338 9.69 -2.38 -36.52
N LEU A 339 9.66 -1.05 -36.50
CA LEU A 339 10.83 -0.24 -36.12
C LEU A 339 11.26 -0.57 -34.70
N LYS A 340 12.54 -0.51 -34.39
CA LYS A 340 13.10 -0.87 -33.08
C LYS A 340 12.42 -0.11 -31.93
N LYS A 341 12.11 1.18 -32.12
CA LYS A 341 11.41 2.04 -31.17
C LYS A 341 9.95 1.63 -30.89
N ASP A 342 9.31 0.98 -31.85
CA ASP A 342 7.90 0.61 -31.80
C ASP A 342 7.69 -0.84 -31.37
N ARG A 343 8.78 -1.59 -31.13
CA ARG A 343 8.72 -2.95 -30.61
C ARG A 343 8.29 -2.95 -29.14
N ARG A 344 7.70 -4.05 -28.72
CA ARG A 344 7.42 -4.31 -27.31
C ARG A 344 8.71 -4.25 -26.49
N SER A 345 8.66 -3.62 -25.33
CA SER A 345 9.84 -3.42 -24.48
C SER A 345 9.60 -3.58 -22.98
N ILE A 346 8.34 -3.50 -22.53
CA ILE A 346 7.98 -3.52 -21.10
C ILE A 346 7.31 -4.83 -20.74
N LEU A 347 6.30 -5.28 -21.52
CA LEU A 347 5.50 -6.43 -21.15
C LEU A 347 6.20 -7.74 -21.44
N THR A 348 6.30 -8.62 -20.46
CA THR A 348 6.73 -10.01 -20.63
C THR A 348 5.51 -10.86 -20.99
N LEU A 349 5.45 -11.36 -22.22
CA LEU A 349 4.37 -12.18 -22.74
C LEU A 349 4.77 -13.66 -22.69
N CYS A 350 3.76 -14.53 -22.46
CA CYS A 350 3.93 -15.97 -22.42
C CYS A 350 3.37 -16.58 -23.71
N HIS A 351 4.22 -17.23 -24.51
CA HIS A 351 3.80 -17.80 -25.78
C HIS A 351 3.18 -19.18 -25.65
N SER A 352 2.24 -19.47 -26.51
CA SER A 352 1.74 -20.80 -26.82
C SER A 352 1.77 -21.02 -28.35
N PHE A 353 2.40 -22.11 -28.78
CA PHE A 353 2.50 -22.41 -30.20
C PHE A 353 1.20 -23.01 -30.73
N LEU A 354 0.65 -22.39 -31.75
CA LEU A 354 -0.56 -22.86 -32.46
C LEU A 354 -0.35 -24.22 -33.10
N LYS A 355 -1.31 -25.12 -32.92
CA LYS A 355 -1.33 -26.47 -33.50
C LYS A 355 -2.68 -26.76 -34.14
N GLY A 356 -2.69 -27.79 -35.02
CA GLY A 356 -3.89 -28.31 -35.64
C GLY A 356 -4.82 -27.25 -36.21
N TYR A 357 -6.11 -27.39 -35.93
CA TYR A 357 -7.16 -26.49 -36.44
C TYR A 357 -6.98 -25.04 -36.05
N GLN A 358 -6.44 -24.78 -34.85
CA GLN A 358 -6.17 -23.40 -34.43
C GLN A 358 -5.06 -22.74 -35.27
N LYS A 359 -4.04 -23.49 -35.71
CA LYS A 359 -2.97 -22.98 -36.56
C LYS A 359 -3.48 -22.54 -37.95
N GLU A 360 -4.54 -23.14 -38.43
CA GLU A 360 -5.15 -22.80 -39.72
C GLU A 360 -5.99 -21.53 -39.63
N ILE A 361 -6.66 -21.30 -38.55
CA ILE A 361 -7.66 -20.23 -38.41
C ILE A 361 -7.08 -18.93 -37.86
N VAL A 362 -6.30 -18.99 -36.76
CA VAL A 362 -5.88 -17.80 -36.05
C VAL A 362 -5.02 -16.83 -36.84
N PRO A 363 -4.07 -17.29 -37.68
CA PRO A 363 -3.27 -16.38 -38.53
C PRO A 363 -4.06 -15.60 -39.56
N LEU A 364 -5.26 -16.07 -39.90
CA LEU A 364 -6.14 -15.43 -40.88
C LEU A 364 -7.04 -14.36 -40.29
N LEU A 365 -7.09 -14.27 -38.93
CA LEU A 365 -7.90 -13.29 -38.24
C LEU A 365 -7.37 -11.87 -38.50
N LYS A 366 -8.29 -10.96 -38.88
CA LYS A 366 -7.98 -9.53 -39.04
C LYS A 366 -8.44 -8.77 -37.79
N PRO A 367 -7.83 -7.63 -37.42
CA PRO A 367 -8.13 -6.88 -36.19
C PRO A 367 -9.53 -6.19 -36.22
N MET A 368 -10.52 -6.83 -36.81
CA MET A 368 -11.91 -6.35 -36.89
C MET A 368 -12.90 -7.52 -36.72
N GLY A 369 -13.68 -7.48 -35.64
CA GLY A 369 -14.78 -8.42 -35.39
C GLY A 369 -14.90 -8.86 -33.92
N ALA A 370 -16.14 -8.96 -33.45
CA ALA A 370 -16.47 -9.27 -32.06
C ALA A 370 -16.08 -10.69 -31.59
N GLN A 371 -15.78 -11.62 -32.48
CA GLN A 371 -15.48 -13.02 -32.17
C GLN A 371 -13.98 -13.35 -32.13
N ILE A 372 -13.10 -12.39 -32.35
CA ILE A 372 -11.67 -12.62 -32.51
C ILE A 372 -11.07 -13.16 -31.19
N GLN A 373 -11.39 -12.55 -30.07
CA GLN A 373 -10.83 -12.95 -28.78
C GLN A 373 -11.20 -14.40 -28.41
N SER A 374 -12.43 -14.80 -28.67
CA SER A 374 -12.87 -16.18 -28.40
C SER A 374 -12.10 -17.20 -29.22
N GLN A 375 -11.85 -16.93 -30.51
CA GLN A 375 -11.10 -17.81 -31.42
C GLN A 375 -9.62 -17.92 -31.00
N ILE A 376 -9.03 -16.84 -30.51
CA ILE A 376 -7.65 -16.83 -30.00
C ILE A 376 -7.54 -17.63 -28.71
N ILE A 377 -8.56 -17.60 -27.85
CA ILE A 377 -8.58 -18.40 -26.64
C ILE A 377 -8.75 -19.87 -26.99
N CYS A 378 -9.83 -20.19 -27.71
CA CYS A 378 -10.15 -21.54 -28.15
C CYS A 378 -10.96 -21.47 -29.45
N THR A 379 -10.47 -22.07 -30.51
CA THR A 379 -11.17 -22.15 -31.80
C THR A 379 -12.12 -23.33 -31.77
N LEU A 380 -13.42 -23.09 -31.68
CA LEU A 380 -14.42 -24.15 -31.68
C LEU A 380 -14.47 -24.89 -33.02
N PRO A 381 -14.71 -26.19 -33.05
CA PRO A 381 -14.89 -26.97 -34.30
C PRO A 381 -16.25 -26.64 -34.96
N SER A 382 -16.50 -25.37 -35.23
CA SER A 382 -17.72 -24.86 -35.83
C SER A 382 -17.46 -23.50 -36.51
N ASN A 383 -18.18 -23.23 -37.61
CA ASN A 383 -18.10 -21.96 -38.31
C ASN A 383 -18.59 -20.77 -37.46
N LYS A 384 -19.42 -21.02 -36.47
CA LYS A 384 -19.91 -20.00 -35.55
C LYS A 384 -19.41 -20.31 -34.12
N GLN A 385 -18.82 -19.34 -33.47
CA GLN A 385 -18.22 -19.47 -32.15
C GLN A 385 -19.28 -19.33 -31.03
N TYR A 386 -20.24 -20.29 -30.97
CA TYR A 386 -21.23 -20.40 -29.90
C TYR A 386 -21.22 -21.80 -29.32
N LEU A 387 -21.29 -21.90 -27.99
CA LEU A 387 -21.32 -23.18 -27.28
C LEU A 387 -22.53 -24.04 -27.69
N SER A 388 -23.68 -23.40 -27.98
CA SER A 388 -24.89 -24.10 -28.46
C SER A 388 -24.72 -24.83 -29.78
N ASN A 389 -23.69 -24.53 -30.58
CA ASN A 389 -23.42 -25.28 -31.81
C ASN A 389 -22.76 -26.62 -31.55
N ILE A 390 -22.01 -26.74 -30.48
CA ILE A 390 -21.19 -27.90 -30.11
C ILE A 390 -21.85 -28.74 -29.03
N PHE A 391 -22.55 -28.08 -28.09
CA PHE A 391 -23.14 -28.72 -26.93
C PHE A 391 -24.65 -28.64 -26.94
N ASN A 392 -25.30 -29.69 -26.46
CA ASN A 392 -26.68 -29.61 -26.02
C ASN A 392 -26.66 -28.97 -24.62
N ILE A 393 -27.45 -27.92 -24.44
CA ILE A 393 -27.51 -27.15 -23.20
C ILE A 393 -28.84 -27.47 -22.51
N SER A 394 -28.79 -28.09 -21.34
CA SER A 394 -29.99 -28.32 -20.52
C SER A 394 -30.39 -27.02 -19.82
N SER A 395 -31.67 -26.69 -19.87
CA SER A 395 -32.25 -25.53 -19.20
C SER A 395 -32.52 -25.73 -17.71
N ASN A 396 -32.42 -26.96 -17.21
CA ASN A 396 -32.67 -27.30 -15.80
C ASN A 396 -31.39 -27.08 -15.00
N ASN A 397 -31.54 -26.47 -13.82
CA ASN A 397 -30.44 -26.16 -12.87
C ASN A 397 -29.77 -27.38 -12.23
N GLU A 398 -29.86 -28.55 -12.82
CA GLU A 398 -29.22 -29.78 -12.35
C GLU A 398 -27.79 -29.93 -12.84
N ASP A 399 -26.99 -30.66 -12.08
CA ASP A 399 -25.59 -30.95 -12.38
C ASP A 399 -25.41 -31.46 -13.83
N GLY A 400 -24.49 -30.82 -14.57
CA GLY A 400 -24.16 -31.22 -15.93
C GLY A 400 -25.05 -30.58 -17.00
N THR A 401 -24.88 -29.27 -17.22
CA THR A 401 -25.67 -28.54 -18.23
C THR A 401 -25.20 -28.71 -19.66
N TYR A 402 -23.98 -29.22 -19.89
CA TYR A 402 -23.39 -29.34 -21.22
C TYR A 402 -23.10 -30.79 -21.59
N GLU A 403 -23.53 -31.20 -22.81
CA GLU A 403 -23.26 -32.50 -23.38
C GLU A 403 -22.87 -32.32 -24.85
N TYR A 404 -21.80 -33.01 -25.31
CA TYR A 404 -21.39 -32.92 -26.71
C TYR A 404 -22.50 -33.45 -27.64
N LYS A 405 -22.72 -32.71 -28.72
CA LYS A 405 -23.64 -33.14 -29.80
C LYS A 405 -23.06 -34.24 -30.66
N SER A 406 -21.76 -34.17 -30.91
CA SER A 406 -21.01 -35.12 -31.73
C SER A 406 -19.50 -35.05 -31.43
N THR A 407 -18.77 -36.02 -31.94
CA THR A 407 -17.30 -36.02 -31.98
C THR A 407 -16.79 -34.92 -32.96
N PRO A 408 -15.58 -34.34 -32.78
CA PRO A 408 -14.59 -34.71 -31.79
C PRO A 408 -14.85 -34.11 -30.42
N TYR A 409 -14.44 -34.83 -29.38
CA TYR A 409 -14.37 -34.28 -28.01
C TYR A 409 -13.19 -33.32 -27.90
N PHE A 410 -13.35 -32.13 -28.45
CA PHE A 410 -12.23 -31.19 -28.69
C PHE A 410 -11.56 -30.65 -27.43
N LEU A 411 -12.21 -30.70 -26.25
CA LEU A 411 -11.64 -30.36 -24.96
C LEU A 411 -10.89 -31.49 -24.29
N ALA A 412 -10.96 -32.71 -24.85
CA ALA A 412 -10.28 -33.90 -24.29
C ALA A 412 -8.76 -33.72 -24.33
N PRO A 413 -8.01 -34.36 -23.40
CA PRO A 413 -6.55 -34.28 -23.29
C PRO A 413 -5.81 -34.53 -24.60
N SER A 414 -6.28 -35.47 -25.39
CA SER A 414 -5.69 -35.85 -26.69
C SER A 414 -5.92 -34.80 -27.79
N GLN A 415 -6.93 -33.95 -27.66
CA GLN A 415 -7.39 -33.02 -28.72
C GLN A 415 -7.16 -31.55 -28.40
N ILE A 416 -7.14 -31.16 -27.15
CA ILE A 416 -7.15 -29.73 -26.74
C ILE A 416 -6.07 -28.89 -27.41
N SER A 417 -4.86 -29.44 -27.63
CA SER A 417 -3.75 -28.71 -28.27
C SER A 417 -4.05 -28.29 -29.71
N ASN A 418 -4.97 -28.96 -30.41
CA ASN A 418 -5.37 -28.65 -31.76
C ASN A 418 -6.37 -27.47 -31.82
N TYR A 419 -7.11 -27.23 -30.74
CA TYR A 419 -8.19 -26.23 -30.68
C TYR A 419 -7.88 -25.07 -29.76
N SER A 420 -7.01 -25.26 -28.76
CA SER A 420 -6.55 -24.21 -27.85
C SER A 420 -5.12 -24.48 -27.34
N SER A 421 -4.16 -23.85 -27.95
CA SER A 421 -2.77 -23.86 -27.51
C SER A 421 -2.60 -23.24 -26.12
N LYS A 422 -3.42 -22.23 -25.78
CA LYS A 422 -3.40 -21.57 -24.47
C LYS A 422 -3.91 -22.50 -23.38
N PHE A 423 -5.03 -23.17 -23.56
CA PHE A 423 -5.55 -24.14 -22.59
C PHE A 423 -4.57 -25.30 -22.38
N ALA A 424 -4.05 -25.85 -23.46
CA ALA A 424 -3.06 -26.94 -23.39
C ALA A 424 -1.80 -26.53 -22.59
N LEU A 425 -1.28 -25.33 -22.84
CA LEU A 425 -0.15 -24.79 -22.08
C LEU A 425 -0.49 -24.62 -20.59
N ILE A 426 -1.63 -23.97 -20.28
CA ILE A 426 -2.04 -23.72 -18.89
C ILE A 426 -2.21 -25.04 -18.14
N LEU A 427 -2.86 -26.02 -18.72
CA LEU A 427 -3.02 -27.33 -18.12
C LEU A 427 -1.68 -27.99 -17.81
N SER A 428 -0.73 -27.93 -18.76
CA SER A 428 0.62 -28.47 -18.56
C SER A 428 1.39 -27.75 -17.44
N VAL A 429 1.15 -26.45 -17.27
CA VAL A 429 1.71 -25.64 -16.18
C VAL A 429 1.06 -26.02 -14.85
N ILE A 430 -0.26 -26.13 -14.80
CA ILE A 430 -1.03 -26.45 -13.58
C ILE A 430 -0.61 -27.82 -13.02
N GLU A 431 -0.38 -28.81 -13.86
CA GLU A 431 -0.01 -30.16 -13.43
C GLU A 431 1.29 -30.19 -12.62
N LYS A 432 2.25 -29.36 -12.99
CA LYS A 432 3.58 -29.29 -12.37
C LYS A 432 3.65 -28.30 -11.20
N SER A 433 2.61 -27.49 -11.03
CA SER A 433 2.63 -26.33 -10.12
C SER A 433 2.19 -26.68 -8.70
N ASP A 434 2.76 -25.96 -7.72
CA ASP A 434 2.26 -25.90 -6.35
C ASP A 434 1.40 -24.66 -6.11
N GLY A 435 0.55 -24.71 -5.09
CA GLY A 435 -0.26 -23.56 -4.64
C GLY A 435 -1.52 -23.30 -5.46
N ILE A 436 -2.17 -22.18 -5.17
CA ILE A 436 -3.43 -21.78 -5.79
C ILE A 436 -3.16 -21.02 -7.09
N ILE A 437 -3.89 -21.36 -8.14
CA ILE A 437 -3.74 -20.80 -9.48
C ILE A 437 -5.02 -20.07 -9.88
N PHE A 438 -4.89 -18.84 -10.32
CA PHE A 438 -6.00 -18.04 -10.81
C PHE A 438 -5.94 -17.89 -12.32
N VAL A 439 -7.00 -18.32 -13.01
CA VAL A 439 -7.16 -18.20 -14.46
C VAL A 439 -8.27 -17.21 -14.73
N TYR A 440 -7.92 -16.14 -15.45
CA TYR A 440 -8.82 -15.05 -15.78
C TYR A 440 -9.10 -14.97 -17.27
N SER A 441 -10.36 -14.76 -17.62
CA SER A 441 -10.77 -14.34 -18.97
C SER A 441 -11.87 -13.28 -18.89
N SER A 442 -11.83 -12.31 -19.79
CA SER A 442 -12.93 -11.33 -19.94
C SER A 442 -14.19 -11.98 -20.51
N LEU A 443 -14.04 -13.10 -21.21
CA LEU A 443 -15.12 -13.84 -21.86
C LEU A 443 -15.67 -14.92 -20.90
N LYS A 444 -16.88 -14.70 -20.42
CA LYS A 444 -17.56 -15.60 -19.50
C LYS A 444 -17.81 -16.99 -20.10
N GLU A 445 -18.46 -17.06 -21.26
CA GLU A 445 -18.87 -18.30 -21.91
C GLU A 445 -17.67 -19.03 -22.57
N LEU A 446 -17.01 -18.37 -23.51
CA LEU A 446 -15.95 -18.93 -24.35
C LEU A 446 -14.54 -18.85 -23.74
N GLY A 447 -14.42 -18.22 -22.56
CA GLY A 447 -13.21 -18.19 -21.76
C GLY A 447 -13.38 -19.01 -20.49
N CYS A 448 -14.08 -18.43 -19.49
CA CYS A 448 -14.17 -19.04 -18.16
C CYS A 448 -14.91 -20.37 -18.13
N LYS A 449 -16.14 -20.42 -18.66
CA LYS A 449 -16.94 -21.68 -18.66
C LYS A 449 -16.29 -22.73 -19.52
N LEU A 450 -15.85 -22.37 -20.73
CA LEU A 450 -15.20 -23.33 -21.62
C LEU A 450 -13.91 -23.90 -21.02
N PHE A 451 -13.10 -23.06 -20.36
CA PHE A 451 -11.91 -23.56 -19.65
C PHE A 451 -12.28 -24.46 -18.46
N SER A 452 -13.36 -24.12 -17.74
CA SER A 452 -13.84 -24.98 -16.65
C SER A 452 -14.36 -26.34 -17.15
N MET A 453 -15.03 -26.39 -18.29
CA MET A 453 -15.42 -27.64 -18.97
C MET A 453 -14.17 -28.44 -19.39
N CYS A 454 -13.14 -27.76 -19.89
CA CYS A 454 -11.85 -28.37 -20.22
C CYS A 454 -11.16 -28.93 -18.96
N LEU A 455 -11.23 -28.27 -17.80
CA LEU A 455 -10.72 -28.80 -16.54
C LEU A 455 -11.44 -30.10 -16.15
N GLU A 456 -12.76 -30.18 -16.32
CA GLU A 456 -13.51 -31.42 -16.04
C GLU A 456 -13.10 -32.56 -16.96
N GLU A 457 -12.85 -32.31 -18.26
CA GLU A 457 -12.27 -33.28 -19.19
C GLU A 457 -10.89 -33.76 -18.78
N HIS A 458 -10.11 -32.92 -18.07
CA HIS A 458 -8.77 -33.23 -17.59
C HIS A 458 -8.73 -33.75 -16.15
N GLY A 459 -9.88 -34.19 -15.59
CA GLY A 459 -9.95 -34.86 -14.31
C GLY A 459 -10.08 -33.94 -13.09
N TYR A 460 -10.37 -32.64 -13.27
CA TYR A 460 -10.70 -31.77 -12.15
C TYR A 460 -12.21 -31.80 -11.86
N SER A 461 -12.60 -31.51 -10.61
CA SER A 461 -14.00 -31.40 -10.21
C SER A 461 -14.29 -30.04 -9.60
N ASN A 462 -15.54 -29.58 -9.74
CA ASN A 462 -15.97 -28.34 -9.12
C ASN A 462 -16.09 -28.52 -7.60
N ALA A 463 -15.41 -27.65 -6.83
CA ALA A 463 -15.41 -27.69 -5.36
C ALA A 463 -16.78 -27.39 -4.74
N MET A 464 -17.67 -26.71 -5.48
CA MET A 464 -19.05 -26.41 -5.06
C MET A 464 -20.03 -27.56 -5.33
N GLY A 465 -19.56 -28.70 -5.87
CA GLY A 465 -20.38 -29.88 -6.16
C GLY A 465 -21.18 -29.81 -7.48
N LYS A 466 -21.21 -28.67 -8.15
CA LYS A 466 -21.93 -28.45 -9.41
C LYS A 466 -21.00 -28.73 -10.59
N THR A 467 -21.29 -29.74 -11.41
CA THR A 467 -20.53 -30.04 -12.63
C THR A 467 -21.10 -29.30 -13.84
N LEU A 468 -20.23 -28.90 -14.76
CA LEU A 468 -20.65 -28.27 -16.03
C LEU A 468 -20.92 -29.34 -17.10
N MET A 469 -20.06 -30.34 -17.20
CA MET A 469 -20.17 -31.40 -18.19
C MET A 469 -21.02 -32.56 -17.66
N LYS A 470 -22.08 -32.90 -18.37
CA LYS A 470 -22.88 -34.09 -18.06
C LYS A 470 -22.05 -35.35 -18.19
N LYS A 471 -21.28 -35.43 -19.27
CA LYS A 471 -20.44 -36.56 -19.60
C LYS A 471 -19.12 -36.05 -20.17
N THR A 472 -18.01 -36.65 -19.74
CA THR A 472 -16.66 -36.36 -20.25
C THR A 472 -16.27 -37.41 -21.26
N SER A 473 -15.15 -37.21 -21.96
CA SER A 473 -14.57 -38.16 -22.90
C SER A 473 -14.06 -39.45 -22.24
N GLU A 474 -14.08 -39.54 -20.91
CA GLU A 474 -13.65 -40.71 -20.12
C GLU A 474 -12.13 -41.02 -20.18
N GLU A 475 -11.33 -40.12 -20.79
CA GLU A 475 -9.87 -40.28 -20.80
C GLU A 475 -9.27 -40.15 -19.37
N ILE A 476 -9.83 -39.28 -18.52
CA ILE A 476 -9.37 -39.08 -17.15
C ILE A 476 -10.59 -39.01 -16.19
N PRO A 477 -10.61 -39.78 -15.09
CA PRO A 477 -11.73 -39.77 -14.14
C PRO A 477 -11.89 -38.39 -13.47
N LYS A 478 -13.12 -37.88 -13.35
CA LYS A 478 -13.46 -36.66 -12.67
C LYS A 478 -12.97 -36.64 -11.21
N GLY A 479 -12.32 -35.56 -10.78
CA GLY A 479 -11.83 -35.38 -9.43
C GLY A 479 -10.49 -36.02 -9.12
N SER A 480 -9.89 -36.75 -10.06
CA SER A 480 -8.61 -37.46 -9.86
C SER A 480 -7.42 -36.49 -9.72
N LYS A 481 -7.50 -35.29 -10.32
CA LYS A 481 -6.41 -34.28 -10.31
C LYS A 481 -6.62 -33.09 -9.37
N GLY A 482 -7.77 -32.99 -8.70
CA GLY A 482 -8.05 -31.92 -7.75
C GLY A 482 -9.34 -31.15 -8.04
N LYS A 483 -9.50 -29.99 -7.38
CA LYS A 483 -10.72 -29.21 -7.44
C LYS A 483 -10.49 -27.79 -7.98
N TYR A 484 -11.49 -27.31 -8.70
CA TYR A 484 -11.55 -25.93 -9.15
C TYR A 484 -12.81 -25.20 -8.62
N ILE A 485 -12.78 -23.88 -8.63
CA ILE A 485 -13.94 -23.02 -8.41
C ILE A 485 -14.12 -22.14 -9.64
N LEU A 486 -15.35 -22.03 -10.14
CA LEU A 486 -15.75 -21.07 -11.16
C LEU A 486 -16.57 -19.97 -10.51
N LEU A 487 -16.04 -18.72 -10.49
CA LEU A 487 -16.73 -17.55 -9.99
C LEU A 487 -17.27 -16.71 -11.15
N THR A 488 -18.61 -16.68 -11.25
CA THR A 488 -19.35 -15.89 -12.23
C THR A 488 -20.44 -15.07 -11.54
N PRO A 489 -20.96 -13.99 -12.19
CA PRO A 489 -22.06 -13.17 -11.64
C PRO A 489 -23.37 -13.93 -11.39
N GLU A 490 -23.49 -15.12 -11.94
CA GLU A 490 -24.71 -15.94 -11.84
C GLU A 490 -24.84 -16.68 -10.52
N LEU A 491 -23.74 -16.81 -9.77
CA LEU A 491 -23.76 -17.39 -8.45
C LEU A 491 -24.50 -16.47 -7.46
N THR A 492 -25.29 -17.10 -6.57
CA THR A 492 -25.90 -16.35 -5.47
C THR A 492 -24.82 -15.73 -4.56
N GLU A 493 -25.13 -14.63 -3.88
CA GLU A 493 -24.18 -14.00 -2.93
C GLU A 493 -23.70 -15.00 -1.86
N LEU A 494 -24.59 -15.90 -1.42
CA LEU A 494 -24.26 -16.93 -0.46
C LEU A 494 -23.25 -17.94 -1.02
N ASP A 495 -23.45 -18.40 -2.26
CA ASP A 495 -22.54 -19.33 -2.92
C ASP A 495 -21.20 -18.69 -3.23
N GLN A 496 -21.20 -17.42 -3.65
CA GLN A 496 -19.98 -16.64 -3.85
C GLN A 496 -19.17 -16.56 -2.55
N LYS A 497 -19.83 -16.24 -1.44
CA LYS A 497 -19.20 -16.17 -0.12
C LYS A 497 -18.63 -17.53 0.29
N LYS A 498 -19.39 -18.62 0.14
CA LYS A 498 -18.91 -19.99 0.43
C LYS A 498 -17.69 -20.34 -0.43
N ALA A 499 -17.71 -20.05 -1.73
CA ALA A 499 -16.62 -20.31 -2.66
C ALA A 499 -15.34 -19.55 -2.26
N ILE A 500 -15.48 -18.28 -1.91
CA ILE A 500 -14.35 -17.45 -1.45
C ILE A 500 -13.82 -17.98 -0.12
N ASP A 501 -14.68 -18.28 0.84
CA ASP A 501 -14.29 -18.82 2.14
C ASP A 501 -13.53 -20.16 2.01
N MET A 502 -13.95 -21.04 1.09
CA MET A 502 -13.22 -22.28 0.80
C MET A 502 -11.83 -22.02 0.24
N LEU A 503 -11.69 -21.00 -0.64
CA LEU A 503 -10.44 -20.68 -1.30
C LEU A 503 -9.40 -20.09 -0.32
N ILE A 504 -9.84 -19.16 0.57
CA ILE A 504 -8.95 -18.38 1.44
C ILE A 504 -8.65 -19.03 2.79
N ARG A 505 -9.24 -20.18 3.10
CA ARG A 505 -9.00 -20.91 4.37
C ARG A 505 -7.51 -21.22 4.54
N LYS A 506 -7.06 -21.22 5.81
CA LYS A 506 -5.67 -21.52 6.15
C LYS A 506 -5.25 -22.92 5.65
N GLU A 507 -6.15 -23.88 5.73
CA GLU A 507 -5.95 -25.27 5.29
C GLU A 507 -5.80 -25.38 3.76
N ASN A 508 -6.22 -24.37 3.01
CA ASN A 508 -6.05 -24.29 1.56
C ASN A 508 -4.88 -23.42 1.12
N SER A 509 -4.03 -22.94 2.03
CA SER A 509 -2.93 -22.02 1.70
C SER A 509 -2.01 -22.54 0.58
N ASN A 510 -1.83 -23.85 0.48
CA ASN A 510 -1.05 -24.53 -0.55
C ASN A 510 -1.90 -25.10 -1.71
N GLY A 511 -3.19 -24.77 -1.81
CA GLY A 511 -4.06 -25.22 -2.90
C GLY A 511 -4.46 -26.71 -2.84
N GLN A 512 -4.39 -27.33 -1.67
CA GLN A 512 -4.67 -28.77 -1.53
C GLN A 512 -6.17 -29.11 -1.63
N GLN A 513 -7.03 -28.21 -1.15
CA GLN A 513 -8.49 -28.41 -1.22
C GLN A 513 -9.07 -27.86 -2.53
N VAL A 514 -8.66 -26.65 -2.90
CA VAL A 514 -9.04 -25.96 -4.14
C VAL A 514 -7.78 -25.43 -4.80
N LYS A 515 -7.39 -26.03 -5.90
CA LYS A 515 -6.15 -25.69 -6.61
C LYS A 515 -6.34 -24.55 -7.61
N ILE A 516 -7.50 -24.48 -8.26
CA ILE A 516 -7.72 -23.59 -9.40
C ILE A 516 -8.94 -22.71 -9.13
N LEU A 517 -8.76 -21.42 -9.32
CA LEU A 517 -9.84 -20.43 -9.42
C LEU A 517 -9.97 -19.98 -10.87
N VAL A 518 -11.17 -20.11 -11.43
CA VAL A 518 -11.50 -19.57 -12.77
C VAL A 518 -12.49 -18.43 -12.59
N GLY A 519 -12.24 -17.29 -13.23
CA GLY A 519 -13.15 -16.17 -13.08
C GLY A 519 -13.04 -15.10 -14.13
N SER A 520 -14.13 -14.33 -14.23
CA SER A 520 -14.30 -13.25 -15.18
C SER A 520 -14.20 -11.87 -14.52
N LYS A 521 -14.63 -10.84 -15.22
CA LYS A 521 -14.69 -9.44 -14.78
C LYS A 521 -15.24 -9.28 -13.35
N PHE A 522 -16.19 -10.10 -12.94
CA PHE A 522 -16.80 -10.06 -11.62
C PHE A 522 -15.77 -10.16 -10.49
N ILE A 523 -14.70 -10.97 -10.66
CA ILE A 523 -13.64 -11.10 -9.65
C ILE A 523 -12.78 -9.83 -9.57
N ALA A 524 -12.73 -9.03 -10.63
CA ALA A 524 -11.96 -7.79 -10.65
C ALA A 524 -12.49 -6.72 -9.68
N GLU A 525 -13.69 -6.89 -9.09
CA GLU A 525 -14.29 -5.92 -8.18
C GLU A 525 -14.63 -6.55 -6.81
N GLY A 526 -14.10 -6.00 -5.73
CA GLY A 526 -14.54 -6.28 -4.35
C GLY A 526 -14.08 -7.58 -3.68
N ILE A 527 -13.35 -8.47 -4.35
CA ILE A 527 -12.92 -9.76 -3.79
C ILE A 527 -11.42 -9.74 -3.45
N ASP A 528 -11.07 -10.21 -2.26
CA ASP A 528 -9.69 -10.35 -1.79
C ASP A 528 -9.26 -11.81 -1.82
N LEU A 529 -8.33 -12.13 -2.73
CA LEU A 529 -7.76 -13.46 -2.83
C LEU A 529 -6.47 -13.54 -1.99
N LYS A 530 -6.19 -14.74 -1.46
CA LYS A 530 -4.98 -14.99 -0.66
C LYS A 530 -4.20 -16.17 -1.22
N ASN A 531 -2.89 -16.13 -1.05
CA ASN A 531 -1.96 -17.21 -1.40
C ASN A 531 -1.99 -17.65 -2.88
N ILE A 532 -2.30 -16.72 -3.79
CA ILE A 532 -2.33 -16.99 -5.23
C ILE A 532 -0.91 -17.05 -5.79
N ARG A 533 -0.47 -18.25 -6.20
CA ARG A 533 0.89 -18.47 -6.70
C ARG A 533 1.07 -18.21 -8.20
N GLN A 534 -0.02 -18.24 -8.96
CA GLN A 534 -0.02 -17.97 -10.40
C GLN A 534 -1.28 -17.23 -10.82
N ILE A 535 -1.13 -16.32 -11.78
CA ILE A 535 -2.25 -15.65 -12.44
C ILE A 535 -2.05 -15.78 -13.95
N HIS A 536 -3.03 -16.40 -14.60
CA HIS A 536 -3.05 -16.58 -16.05
C HIS A 536 -4.11 -15.68 -16.67
N ILE A 537 -3.70 -14.76 -17.53
CA ILE A 537 -4.58 -13.87 -18.31
C ILE A 537 -4.70 -14.46 -19.70
N LEU A 538 -5.87 -15.01 -20.02
CA LEU A 538 -6.13 -15.73 -21.28
C LEU A 538 -6.23 -14.82 -22.49
N ASP A 539 -6.88 -13.67 -22.30
CA ASP A 539 -7.22 -12.72 -23.34
C ASP A 539 -6.73 -11.31 -22.99
N TYR A 540 -6.35 -10.58 -24.02
CA TYR A 540 -5.97 -9.18 -23.88
C TYR A 540 -7.17 -8.29 -23.60
N TRP A 541 -6.94 -7.14 -22.97
CA TRP A 541 -7.89 -6.07 -22.80
C TRP A 541 -7.39 -4.81 -23.51
N TRP A 542 -8.19 -3.77 -23.55
CA TRP A 542 -7.83 -2.55 -24.26
C TRP A 542 -6.84 -1.63 -23.51
N ASN A 543 -6.63 -1.88 -22.23
CA ASN A 543 -5.74 -1.11 -21.36
C ASN A 543 -5.07 -1.97 -20.30
N MET A 544 -3.95 -1.48 -19.75
CA MET A 544 -3.18 -2.16 -18.71
C MET A 544 -3.87 -2.11 -17.35
N SER A 545 -4.65 -1.06 -17.08
CA SER A 545 -5.32 -0.85 -15.79
C SER A 545 -6.21 -2.02 -15.41
N ARG A 546 -6.92 -2.59 -16.37
CA ARG A 546 -7.72 -3.79 -16.16
C ARG A 546 -6.89 -5.01 -15.78
N ILE A 547 -5.81 -5.22 -16.48
CA ILE A 547 -4.88 -6.33 -16.18
C ILE A 547 -4.33 -6.16 -14.76
N GLU A 548 -3.88 -4.97 -14.41
CA GLU A 548 -3.40 -4.65 -13.06
C GLU A 548 -4.47 -4.79 -11.98
N GLN A 549 -5.73 -4.47 -12.26
CA GLN A 549 -6.83 -4.72 -11.33
C GLN A 549 -7.01 -6.22 -11.06
N VAL A 550 -6.96 -7.07 -12.10
CA VAL A 550 -7.06 -8.52 -11.95
C VAL A 550 -5.86 -9.07 -11.18
N VAL A 551 -4.65 -8.65 -11.54
CA VAL A 551 -3.42 -9.03 -10.83
C VAL A 551 -3.46 -8.57 -9.38
N GLY A 552 -3.94 -7.36 -9.12
CA GLY A 552 -4.11 -6.79 -7.79
C GLY A 552 -5.14 -7.52 -6.90
N ARG A 553 -5.92 -8.47 -7.42
CA ARG A 553 -6.77 -9.34 -6.58
C ARG A 553 -5.98 -10.47 -5.94
N GLY A 554 -5.01 -11.02 -6.63
CA GLY A 554 -4.13 -12.08 -6.11
C GLY A 554 -2.87 -11.54 -5.43
N ILE A 555 -2.40 -10.35 -5.83
CA ILE A 555 -1.22 -9.68 -5.27
C ILE A 555 -1.68 -8.49 -4.43
N ARG A 556 -1.85 -8.73 -3.13
CA ARG A 556 -2.30 -7.72 -2.16
C ARG A 556 -1.41 -7.66 -0.94
N THR A 557 -1.53 -6.56 -0.21
CA THR A 557 -0.86 -6.37 1.07
C THR A 557 -1.06 -7.61 1.96
N CYS A 558 0.04 -8.23 2.37
CA CYS A 558 0.10 -9.36 3.28
C CYS A 558 -0.70 -10.61 2.85
N SER A 559 -1.06 -10.71 1.57
CA SER A 559 -1.91 -11.81 1.07
C SER A 559 -1.24 -13.18 1.12
N HIS A 560 0.09 -13.24 1.20
CA HIS A 560 0.87 -14.50 1.19
C HIS A 560 1.55 -14.81 2.53
N GLN A 561 1.15 -14.15 3.60
CA GLN A 561 1.78 -14.30 4.93
C GLN A 561 1.76 -15.74 5.48
N LEU A 562 0.78 -16.56 5.07
CA LEU A 562 0.69 -17.95 5.48
C LEU A 562 1.71 -18.87 4.78
N LEU A 563 2.38 -18.38 3.75
CA LEU A 563 3.38 -19.13 2.99
C LEU A 563 4.79 -18.83 3.50
N PRO A 564 5.74 -19.78 3.39
CA PRO A 564 7.16 -19.51 3.61
C PRO A 564 7.63 -18.35 2.74
N PHE A 565 8.63 -17.60 3.22
CA PHE A 565 9.12 -16.40 2.55
C PHE A 565 9.48 -16.64 1.08
N GLU A 566 10.12 -17.76 0.78
CA GLU A 566 10.56 -18.15 -0.56
C GLU A 566 9.37 -18.44 -1.50
N LYS A 567 8.19 -18.66 -0.94
CA LYS A 567 6.93 -18.89 -1.66
C LYS A 567 5.98 -17.69 -1.63
N GLN A 568 6.38 -16.58 -1.02
CA GLN A 568 5.55 -15.36 -0.99
C GLN A 568 5.62 -14.59 -2.31
N ASN A 569 5.29 -15.28 -3.40
CA ASN A 569 5.36 -14.75 -4.76
C ASN A 569 4.19 -15.22 -5.62
N CYS A 570 4.00 -14.54 -6.74
CA CYS A 570 3.01 -14.86 -7.75
C CYS A 570 3.60 -14.68 -9.15
N THR A 571 3.56 -15.73 -9.97
CA THR A 571 3.96 -15.67 -11.38
C THR A 571 2.80 -15.18 -12.24
N ILE A 572 3.05 -14.20 -13.10
CA ILE A 572 2.02 -13.61 -13.98
C ILE A 572 2.26 -14.05 -15.41
N TYR A 573 1.25 -14.67 -16.01
CA TYR A 573 1.27 -15.14 -17.38
C TYR A 573 0.30 -14.34 -18.26
N LEU A 574 0.84 -13.48 -19.13
CA LEU A 574 0.08 -12.80 -20.18
C LEU A 574 0.18 -13.64 -21.45
N HIS A 575 -0.87 -14.41 -21.76
CA HIS A 575 -0.84 -15.39 -22.83
C HIS A 575 -0.98 -14.78 -24.22
N VAL A 576 -0.07 -15.19 -25.13
CA VAL A 576 -0.14 -14.85 -26.55
C VAL A 576 0.09 -16.10 -27.41
N SER A 577 -0.50 -16.07 -28.58
CA SER A 577 -0.34 -17.11 -29.59
C SER A 577 0.89 -16.84 -30.46
N LYS A 578 1.62 -17.88 -30.85
CA LYS A 578 2.76 -17.80 -31.78
C LYS A 578 2.73 -18.93 -32.78
N LEU A 579 3.37 -18.69 -33.93
CA LEU A 579 3.71 -19.74 -34.88
C LEU A 579 5.12 -20.24 -34.57
N GLU A 580 5.29 -21.55 -34.46
CA GLU A 580 6.57 -22.16 -34.15
C GLU A 580 7.62 -21.92 -35.27
N ASP A 581 7.17 -21.98 -36.53
CA ASP A 581 7.96 -21.80 -37.77
C ASP A 581 8.19 -20.30 -38.12
N ASN A 582 7.47 -19.37 -37.48
CA ASN A 582 7.62 -17.93 -37.74
C ASN A 582 7.43 -17.09 -36.45
N GLN A 583 8.31 -17.25 -35.49
CA GLN A 583 8.25 -16.52 -34.21
C GLN A 583 8.54 -15.01 -34.35
N SER A 584 9.15 -14.60 -35.46
CA SER A 584 9.46 -13.19 -35.72
C SER A 584 8.25 -12.35 -36.13
N GLN A 585 7.15 -12.97 -36.51
CA GLN A 585 5.89 -12.32 -36.85
C GLN A 585 4.94 -12.32 -35.64
N GLU A 586 4.35 -11.18 -35.34
CA GLU A 586 3.30 -11.11 -34.35
C GLU A 586 1.98 -11.67 -34.87
N LEU A 587 1.21 -12.26 -33.98
CA LEU A 587 -0.21 -12.55 -34.18
C LEU A 587 -1.06 -11.47 -33.54
N ILE A 588 -2.35 -11.59 -33.69
CA ILE A 588 -3.31 -10.52 -33.38
C ILE A 588 -3.32 -10.14 -31.89
N ASP A 589 -3.14 -11.11 -30.98
CA ASP A 589 -3.07 -10.86 -29.54
C ASP A 589 -1.79 -10.09 -29.14
N GLU A 590 -0.62 -10.47 -29.67
CA GLU A 590 0.62 -9.73 -29.46
C GLU A 590 0.55 -8.33 -30.09
N TYR A 591 -0.09 -8.20 -31.26
CA TYR A 591 -0.34 -6.90 -31.90
C TYR A 591 -1.11 -5.95 -30.97
N TYR A 592 -2.18 -6.44 -30.32
CA TYR A 592 -2.94 -5.63 -29.36
C TYR A 592 -2.13 -5.30 -28.10
N TYR A 593 -1.37 -6.26 -27.57
CA TYR A 593 -0.47 -5.99 -26.43
C TYR A 593 0.53 -4.88 -26.77
N ARG A 594 1.12 -4.88 -27.94
CA ARG A 594 2.08 -3.87 -28.35
C ARG A 594 1.44 -2.52 -28.68
N THR A 595 0.44 -2.51 -29.59
CA THR A 595 -0.08 -1.27 -30.19
C THR A 595 -1.11 -0.55 -29.34
N LYS A 596 -1.83 -1.28 -28.48
CA LYS A 596 -2.86 -0.70 -27.60
C LYS A 596 -2.43 -0.66 -26.15
N ILE A 597 -2.11 -1.82 -25.57
CA ILE A 597 -1.90 -1.94 -24.13
C ILE A 597 -0.58 -1.29 -23.73
N GLU A 598 0.56 -1.72 -24.30
CA GLU A 598 1.86 -1.20 -23.92
C GLU A 598 2.05 0.26 -24.34
N PHE A 599 1.53 0.64 -25.51
CA PHE A 599 1.58 2.02 -25.96
C PHE A 599 0.87 2.97 -24.97
N LYS A 600 -0.36 2.64 -24.57
CA LYS A 600 -1.11 3.42 -23.57
C LYS A 600 -0.41 3.38 -22.20
N ALA A 601 0.06 2.19 -21.79
CA ALA A 601 0.74 2.01 -20.51
C ALA A 601 2.00 2.88 -20.38
N LYS A 602 2.80 3.02 -21.42
CA LYS A 602 3.98 3.92 -21.44
C LYS A 602 3.60 5.38 -21.20
N LYS A 603 2.53 5.86 -21.85
CA LYS A 603 2.05 7.24 -21.68
C LYS A 603 1.48 7.47 -20.27
N VAL A 604 0.67 6.54 -19.81
CA VAL A 604 0.13 6.57 -18.43
C VAL A 604 1.26 6.54 -17.40
N ALA A 605 2.27 5.70 -17.58
CA ALA A 605 3.43 5.61 -16.69
C ALA A 605 4.23 6.91 -16.66
N PHE A 606 4.43 7.54 -17.83
CA PHE A 606 5.10 8.84 -17.92
C PHE A 606 4.39 9.90 -17.05
N ILE A 607 3.08 10.04 -17.20
CA ILE A 607 2.29 10.99 -16.39
C ILE A 607 2.28 10.60 -14.91
N LYS A 608 2.15 9.31 -14.58
CA LYS A 608 2.20 8.82 -13.19
C LYS A 608 3.53 9.13 -12.51
N ASN A 609 4.66 9.03 -13.21
CA ASN A 609 5.96 9.40 -12.67
C ASN A 609 6.02 10.90 -12.33
N ILE A 610 5.48 11.76 -13.19
CA ILE A 610 5.38 13.20 -12.92
C ILE A 610 4.47 13.49 -11.72
N ILE A 611 3.34 12.80 -11.61
CA ILE A 611 2.45 12.89 -10.45
C ILE A 611 3.20 12.47 -9.19
N MET A 612 3.88 11.34 -9.21
CA MET A 612 4.64 10.81 -8.07
C MET A 612 5.73 11.78 -7.58
N GLU A 613 6.48 12.41 -8.51
CA GLU A 613 7.51 13.39 -8.20
C GLU A 613 6.95 14.71 -7.63
N SER A 614 5.69 15.02 -7.94
CA SER A 614 5.09 16.33 -7.66
C SER A 614 3.90 16.26 -6.70
N ALA A 615 3.49 15.08 -6.26
CA ALA A 615 2.39 14.92 -5.31
C ALA A 615 2.65 15.66 -3.99
N MET A 616 1.59 16.15 -3.34
CA MET A 616 1.69 16.97 -2.11
C MET A 616 2.45 16.27 -0.99
N ASP A 617 2.37 14.95 -0.91
CA ASP A 617 2.98 14.10 0.11
C ASP A 617 4.22 13.34 -0.39
N CYS A 618 4.79 13.71 -1.53
CA CYS A 618 5.97 13.05 -2.09
C CYS A 618 7.09 12.85 -1.06
N PRO A 619 7.49 13.83 -0.25
CA PRO A 619 8.56 13.66 0.73
C PRO A 619 8.27 12.61 1.81
N LEU A 620 6.99 12.41 2.16
CA LEU A 620 6.58 11.41 3.16
C LEU A 620 6.57 9.99 2.60
N GLN A 621 6.47 9.85 1.27
CA GLN A 621 6.29 8.59 0.59
C GLN A 621 7.46 8.21 -0.32
N GLN A 622 8.55 8.97 -0.25
CA GLN A 622 9.67 8.83 -1.17
C GLN A 622 10.22 7.40 -1.19
N ASP A 623 10.55 6.85 -0.03
CA ASP A 623 11.12 5.51 0.09
C ASP A 623 10.12 4.38 -0.19
N ILE A 624 8.82 4.63 0.04
CA ILE A 624 7.76 3.66 -0.25
C ILE A 624 7.43 3.65 -1.74
N ASN A 625 7.36 4.82 -2.36
CA ASN A 625 7.05 4.96 -3.79
C ASN A 625 8.19 4.45 -4.67
N ARG A 626 9.41 4.65 -4.22
CA ARG A 626 10.61 4.14 -4.91
C ARG A 626 11.68 3.82 -3.87
N LEU A 627 11.85 2.54 -3.59
CA LEU A 627 12.84 2.07 -2.63
C LEU A 627 14.23 2.63 -2.95
N PRO A 628 15.05 2.97 -1.94
CA PRO A 628 16.43 3.36 -2.14
C PRO A 628 17.22 2.30 -2.92
N LYS A 629 18.26 2.70 -3.63
CA LYS A 629 19.04 1.84 -4.54
C LYS A 629 19.47 0.53 -3.90
N LEU A 630 20.01 0.57 -2.67
CA LEU A 630 20.46 -0.62 -1.96
C LEU A 630 19.33 -1.64 -1.73
N TRP A 631 18.12 -1.16 -1.46
CA TRP A 631 16.94 -2.01 -1.33
C TRP A 631 16.50 -2.57 -2.67
N ARG A 632 16.50 -1.75 -3.73
CA ARG A 632 16.08 -2.18 -5.07
C ARG A 632 16.98 -3.26 -5.64
N GLU A 633 18.27 -3.19 -5.40
CA GLU A 633 19.27 -4.14 -5.88
C GLU A 633 19.44 -5.38 -5.00
N LEU A 634 18.74 -5.43 -3.84
CA LEU A 634 18.80 -6.57 -2.92
C LEU A 634 18.37 -7.87 -3.63
N PRO A 635 19.23 -8.90 -3.67
CA PRO A 635 18.86 -10.20 -4.24
C PRO A 635 17.92 -10.94 -3.31
N ILE A 636 16.78 -11.34 -3.84
CA ILE A 636 15.73 -12.03 -3.09
C ILE A 636 15.60 -13.45 -3.63
N PRO A 637 15.91 -14.47 -2.83
CA PRO A 637 15.69 -15.86 -3.21
C PRO A 637 14.19 -16.17 -3.19
N GLN A 638 13.68 -16.70 -4.29
CA GLN A 638 12.28 -17.07 -4.44
C GLN A 638 12.14 -18.41 -5.13
N GLN A 639 11.14 -19.18 -4.73
CA GLN A 639 10.80 -20.45 -5.36
C GLN A 639 9.58 -20.27 -6.25
N ARG A 640 9.75 -20.53 -7.55
CA ARG A 640 8.68 -20.43 -8.53
C ARG A 640 7.69 -21.58 -8.37
N SER A 641 6.40 -21.32 -8.56
CA SER A 641 5.34 -22.31 -8.39
C SER A 641 5.35 -23.42 -9.46
N GLN A 642 5.66 -23.09 -10.72
CA GLN A 642 5.55 -24.00 -11.87
C GLN A 642 6.58 -25.12 -11.87
N ASP A 643 7.83 -24.80 -11.61
CA ASP A 643 8.99 -25.70 -11.75
C ASP A 643 9.72 -25.91 -10.43
N GLN A 644 9.26 -25.27 -9.38
CA GLN A 644 9.84 -25.31 -8.03
C GLN A 644 11.31 -24.85 -8.01
N LYS A 645 11.75 -24.19 -9.07
CA LYS A 645 13.11 -23.72 -9.21
C LYS A 645 13.34 -22.50 -8.32
N GLU A 646 14.44 -22.52 -7.60
CA GLU A 646 14.93 -21.35 -6.88
C GLU A 646 15.54 -20.35 -7.86
N ILE A 647 15.09 -19.11 -7.77
CA ILE A 647 15.59 -17.99 -8.55
C ILE A 647 15.92 -16.85 -7.61
N SER A 648 16.97 -16.13 -7.89
CA SER A 648 17.34 -14.91 -7.16
C SER A 648 17.20 -13.72 -8.09
N LEU A 649 16.29 -12.82 -7.73
CA LEU A 649 15.99 -11.60 -8.48
C LEU A 649 16.11 -10.41 -7.56
N SER A 650 16.49 -9.27 -8.09
CA SER A 650 16.50 -8.02 -7.33
C SER A 650 15.07 -7.49 -7.12
N LEU A 651 14.85 -6.73 -6.04
CA LEU A 651 13.51 -6.23 -5.70
C LEU A 651 12.85 -5.44 -6.83
N HIS A 652 13.60 -4.65 -7.60
CA HIS A 652 13.03 -3.91 -8.73
C HIS A 652 12.54 -4.82 -9.85
N GLN A 653 13.17 -6.00 -10.06
CA GLN A 653 12.73 -7.00 -11.04
C GLN A 653 11.46 -7.74 -10.60
N LEU A 654 11.16 -7.69 -9.30
CA LEU A 654 9.98 -8.31 -8.68
C LEU A 654 8.78 -7.36 -8.57
N ALA A 655 8.88 -6.15 -9.13
CA ALA A 655 7.82 -5.15 -9.18
C ALA A 655 7.08 -5.14 -10.53
N SER A 656 6.05 -4.31 -10.65
CA SER A 656 5.35 -4.12 -11.93
C SER A 656 6.28 -3.48 -12.97
N PRO A 657 6.39 -4.04 -14.19
CA PRO A 657 7.35 -3.58 -15.20
C PRO A 657 7.01 -2.20 -15.80
N VAL A 658 5.82 -1.66 -15.49
CA VAL A 658 5.29 -0.46 -16.18
C VAL A 658 5.98 0.83 -15.75
N PHE A 659 6.61 0.88 -14.57
CA PHE A 659 7.08 2.14 -13.98
C PHE A 659 8.53 2.53 -14.26
N GLY A 660 9.37 1.67 -14.79
CA GLY A 660 10.78 1.94 -15.13
C GLY A 660 11.55 2.54 -13.95
N GLU A 661 12.21 1.72 -13.13
CA GLU A 661 12.80 2.17 -11.87
C GLU A 661 14.33 2.23 -11.94
N GLU A 662 14.89 3.12 -12.73
CA GLU A 662 16.35 3.22 -12.87
C GLU A 662 17.00 4.23 -11.92
N SER A 663 16.26 5.24 -11.43
CA SER A 663 16.79 6.31 -10.58
C SER A 663 16.05 6.42 -9.24
N ASP A 664 16.65 7.06 -8.25
CA ASP A 664 16.00 7.39 -7.00
C ASP A 664 14.92 8.45 -7.22
N LEU A 665 13.87 8.41 -6.41
CA LEU A 665 12.79 9.41 -6.49
C LEU A 665 13.30 10.73 -5.94
N VAL A 666 13.21 11.77 -6.73
CA VAL A 666 13.48 13.14 -6.32
C VAL A 666 12.17 13.92 -6.36
N CYS A 667 11.71 14.35 -5.19
CA CYS A 667 10.52 15.17 -5.10
C CYS A 667 10.78 16.57 -5.68
N LYS A 668 9.92 16.99 -6.61
CA LYS A 668 10.00 18.30 -7.28
C LYS A 668 8.96 19.28 -6.74
N ASN A 669 8.65 19.19 -5.46
CA ASN A 669 7.72 20.07 -4.80
C ASN A 669 8.44 21.39 -4.47
N SER A 670 7.88 22.52 -4.90
CA SER A 670 8.26 23.81 -4.34
C SER A 670 7.58 23.92 -2.97
N LEU A 671 8.31 23.59 -1.91
CA LEU A 671 7.81 23.79 -0.55
C LEU A 671 7.69 25.32 -0.33
N LYS A 672 6.47 25.81 -0.18
CA LYS A 672 6.23 27.20 0.23
C LYS A 672 6.75 27.39 1.64
N GLU A 673 7.36 28.54 1.94
CA GLU A 673 7.72 28.88 3.31
C GLU A 673 6.47 28.79 4.20
N PRO A 674 6.59 28.28 5.43
CA PRO A 674 5.46 28.26 6.36
C PRO A 674 5.03 29.71 6.64
N ASP A 675 3.71 29.92 6.69
CA ASP A 675 3.16 31.18 7.15
C ASP A 675 3.52 31.34 8.63
N PRO A 676 4.22 32.41 9.03
CA PRO A 676 4.59 32.61 10.43
C PRO A 676 3.37 32.75 11.36
N ASP A 677 2.22 33.12 10.80
CA ASP A 677 0.95 33.28 11.55
C ASP A 677 0.07 32.01 11.48
N TYR A 678 0.62 30.91 10.94
CA TYR A 678 -0.13 29.65 10.84
C TYR A 678 -0.29 29.02 12.23
N GLU A 679 -1.49 29.11 12.76
CA GLU A 679 -1.90 28.34 13.94
C GLU A 679 -2.14 26.88 13.54
N ARG A 680 -1.65 25.95 14.34
CA ARG A 680 -1.89 24.52 14.13
C ARG A 680 -3.39 24.25 14.12
N PRO A 681 -3.91 23.53 13.11
CA PRO A 681 -5.29 23.09 13.15
C PRO A 681 -5.55 22.22 14.40
N LEU A 682 -6.76 22.30 14.92
CA LEU A 682 -7.23 21.44 16.03
C LEU A 682 -7.13 19.93 15.66
N SER A 683 -7.01 19.64 14.37
CA SER A 683 -6.74 18.30 13.83
C SER A 683 -5.47 17.64 14.36
N SER A 684 -4.45 18.41 14.75
CA SER A 684 -3.26 17.87 15.42
C SER A 684 -3.60 17.23 16.77
N TYR A 685 -4.66 17.67 17.40
CA TYR A 685 -5.20 17.11 18.63
C TYR A 685 -5.70 15.66 18.44
N ILE A 686 -6.43 15.40 17.33
CA ILE A 686 -7.02 14.08 17.10
C ILE A 686 -5.94 13.02 16.84
N ASP A 687 -4.80 13.43 16.28
CA ASP A 687 -3.66 12.53 16.05
C ASP A 687 -3.11 11.91 17.33
N ILE A 688 -3.16 12.67 18.43
CA ILE A 688 -2.59 12.27 19.70
C ILE A 688 -3.66 11.94 20.75
N ARG A 689 -4.94 12.19 20.45
CA ARG A 689 -6.03 11.96 21.40
C ARG A 689 -6.06 10.52 21.90
N ASP A 690 -6.06 9.56 21.00
CA ASP A 690 -6.16 8.14 21.38
C ASP A 690 -4.90 7.69 22.14
N GLU A 691 -3.73 8.21 21.77
CA GLU A 691 -2.49 7.96 22.50
C GLU A 691 -2.52 8.58 23.90
N LEU A 692 -3.06 9.80 24.03
CA LEU A 692 -3.25 10.43 25.33
C LEU A 692 -4.27 9.67 26.20
N LEU A 693 -5.36 9.16 25.62
CA LEU A 693 -6.33 8.35 26.35
C LEU A 693 -5.71 7.06 26.87
N ASP A 694 -4.85 6.41 26.09
CA ASP A 694 -4.10 5.22 26.56
C ASP A 694 -3.13 5.57 27.69
N ILE A 695 -2.45 6.72 27.60
CA ILE A 695 -1.61 7.22 28.69
C ILE A 695 -2.43 7.49 29.94
N PHE A 696 -3.63 8.08 29.81
CA PHE A 696 -4.50 8.31 30.98
C PHE A 696 -4.98 7.01 31.61
N LEU A 697 -5.33 5.99 30.82
CA LEU A 697 -5.66 4.66 31.36
C LEU A 697 -4.53 4.15 32.26
N GLU A 698 -3.29 4.24 31.82
CA GLU A 698 -2.14 3.77 32.58
C GLU A 698 -1.84 4.65 33.81
N LEU A 699 -1.90 5.98 33.66
CA LEU A 699 -1.60 6.90 34.76
C LEU A 699 -2.62 6.78 35.89
N PHE A 700 -3.92 6.73 35.57
CA PHE A 700 -4.97 6.61 36.56
C PHE A 700 -5.10 5.18 37.11
N TYR A 701 -4.69 4.16 36.38
CA TYR A 701 -4.50 2.81 36.90
C TYR A 701 -3.44 2.80 38.02
N ASN A 702 -2.33 3.49 37.82
CA ASN A 702 -1.22 3.50 38.78
C ASN A 702 -1.44 4.42 39.96
N LYS A 703 -2.07 5.58 39.77
CA LYS A 703 -2.33 6.57 40.82
C LYS A 703 -3.70 7.22 40.59
N PRO A 704 -4.65 7.03 41.49
CA PRO A 704 -6.04 7.46 41.29
C PRO A 704 -6.26 8.98 41.38
N ILE A 705 -5.34 9.74 41.97
CA ILE A 705 -5.46 11.20 42.13
C ILE A 705 -4.20 11.88 41.65
N TRP A 706 -4.40 12.91 40.83
CA TRP A 706 -3.32 13.71 40.26
C TRP A 706 -3.57 15.20 40.47
N LEU A 707 -2.57 15.91 40.98
CA LEU A 707 -2.54 17.36 40.86
C LEU A 707 -2.27 17.72 39.39
N LYS A 708 -2.94 18.74 38.85
CA LYS A 708 -2.83 19.16 37.47
C LYS A 708 -1.36 19.38 37.04
N SER A 709 -0.57 20.08 37.86
CA SER A 709 0.85 20.31 37.61
C SER A 709 1.66 19.01 37.54
N ASP A 710 1.39 18.07 38.45
CA ASP A 710 2.11 16.82 38.55
C ASP A 710 1.79 15.88 37.37
N LEU A 711 0.51 15.85 36.98
CA LEU A 711 0.05 15.08 35.84
C LEU A 711 0.73 15.55 34.58
N LEU A 712 0.73 16.84 34.30
CA LEU A 712 1.35 17.44 33.13
C LEU A 712 2.88 17.26 33.09
N ASN A 713 3.53 17.20 34.25
CA ASN A 713 4.97 17.01 34.39
C ASN A 713 5.40 15.53 34.39
N THR A 714 4.45 14.60 34.25
CA THR A 714 4.82 13.16 34.15
C THR A 714 5.71 12.94 32.94
N LYS A 715 6.64 11.99 33.03
CA LYS A 715 7.56 11.65 31.94
C LYS A 715 6.83 11.33 30.63
N LYS A 716 5.63 10.81 30.70
CA LYS A 716 4.79 10.43 29.55
C LYS A 716 4.06 11.59 28.90
N LEU A 717 3.66 12.60 29.68
CA LEU A 717 2.86 13.72 29.17
C LEU A 717 3.70 14.98 28.91
N LYS A 718 4.89 15.07 29.47
CA LYS A 718 5.76 16.26 29.35
C LYS A 718 6.16 16.63 27.92
N SER A 719 6.12 15.67 26.99
CA SER A 719 6.43 15.90 25.56
C SER A 719 5.25 16.44 24.76
N TYR A 720 4.04 16.47 25.35
CA TYR A 720 2.84 16.97 24.68
C TYR A 720 2.56 18.41 25.10
N ASP A 721 1.86 19.14 24.23
CA ASP A 721 1.36 20.48 24.57
C ASP A 721 0.40 20.40 25.77
N PRO A 722 0.64 21.14 26.86
CA PRO A 722 -0.22 21.11 28.03
C PRO A 722 -1.69 21.40 27.75
N ASN A 723 -1.97 22.28 26.78
CA ASN A 723 -3.33 22.67 26.42
C ASN A 723 -4.05 21.49 25.74
N VAL A 724 -3.35 20.74 24.91
CA VAL A 724 -3.87 19.55 24.23
C VAL A 724 -4.16 18.44 25.25
N VAL A 725 -3.27 18.25 26.22
CA VAL A 725 -3.49 17.27 27.31
C VAL A 725 -4.71 17.65 28.13
N ILE A 726 -4.85 18.92 28.51
CA ILE A 726 -6.00 19.40 29.28
C ILE A 726 -7.29 19.27 28.48
N TYR A 727 -7.29 19.62 27.22
CA TYR A 727 -8.44 19.50 26.35
C TYR A 727 -8.87 18.03 26.20
N THR A 728 -7.92 17.11 26.06
CA THR A 728 -8.22 15.67 26.01
C THR A 728 -8.82 15.17 27.32
N LEU A 729 -8.29 15.63 28.45
CA LEU A 729 -8.86 15.29 29.76
C LEU A 729 -10.30 15.81 29.94
N GLN A 730 -10.56 17.04 29.52
CA GLN A 730 -11.92 17.60 29.55
C GLN A 730 -12.87 16.77 28.67
N ASN A 731 -12.48 16.45 27.44
CA ASN A 731 -13.28 15.60 26.59
C ASN A 731 -13.48 14.18 27.15
N ALA A 732 -12.48 13.61 27.81
CA ALA A 732 -12.59 12.31 28.46
C ALA A 732 -13.61 12.37 29.62
N ILE A 733 -13.63 13.46 30.40
CA ILE A 733 -14.58 13.69 31.47
C ILE A 733 -16.00 13.87 30.93
N GLU A 734 -16.19 14.77 29.94
CA GLU A 734 -17.49 15.06 29.31
C GLU A 734 -18.06 13.83 28.60
N SER A 735 -17.20 13.04 27.98
CA SER A 735 -17.59 11.81 27.28
C SER A 735 -17.88 10.64 28.22
N GLY A 736 -17.56 10.76 29.50
CA GLY A 736 -17.70 9.65 30.45
C GLY A 736 -16.72 8.51 30.13
N PHE A 737 -15.46 8.84 29.77
CA PHE A 737 -14.45 7.86 29.44
C PHE A 737 -14.19 6.90 30.58
N ILE A 738 -14.36 5.60 30.35
CA ILE A 738 -14.25 4.57 31.36
C ILE A 738 -12.80 4.20 31.58
N ILE A 739 -12.33 4.29 32.80
CA ILE A 739 -11.02 3.86 33.26
C ILE A 739 -11.15 2.79 34.34
N LYS A 740 -10.08 2.06 34.61
CA LYS A 740 -10.02 1.07 35.70
C LYS A 740 -8.96 1.47 36.74
N ASN A 741 -9.22 1.18 37.99
CA ASN A 741 -8.22 1.27 39.04
C ASN A 741 -7.45 -0.07 39.22
N LYS A 742 -6.44 -0.10 40.06
CA LYS A 742 -5.65 -1.31 40.39
C LYS A 742 -6.46 -2.50 40.91
N GLN A 743 -7.65 -2.25 41.43
CA GLN A 743 -8.55 -3.28 41.93
C GLN A 743 -9.50 -3.81 40.88
N GLY A 744 -9.34 -3.36 39.60
CA GLY A 744 -10.19 -3.75 38.49
C GLY A 744 -11.58 -3.08 38.48
N LYS A 745 -11.87 -2.16 39.37
CA LYS A 745 -13.14 -1.43 39.40
C LYS A 745 -13.18 -0.41 38.28
N LYS A 746 -14.29 -0.37 37.53
CA LYS A 746 -14.55 0.60 36.45
C LYS A 746 -15.08 1.91 37.02
N GLY A 747 -14.60 3.03 36.53
CA GLY A 747 -15.03 4.35 36.92
C GLY A 747 -14.65 5.39 35.87
N HIS A 748 -14.73 6.67 36.25
CA HIS A 748 -14.49 7.79 35.34
C HIS A 748 -13.46 8.74 35.93
N ILE A 749 -12.91 9.60 35.08
CA ILE A 749 -12.08 10.73 35.52
C ILE A 749 -13.03 11.86 35.88
N ILE A 750 -12.84 12.45 37.04
CA ILE A 750 -13.53 13.67 37.48
C ILE A 750 -12.49 14.78 37.71
N SER A 751 -12.90 16.02 37.51
CA SER A 751 -12.06 17.20 37.75
C SER A 751 -12.60 17.98 38.93
N ARG A 752 -11.71 18.35 39.86
CA ARG A 752 -12.03 19.22 41.00
C ARG A 752 -10.91 20.25 41.19
N LYS A 753 -11.19 21.49 40.85
CA LYS A 753 -10.21 22.58 40.92
C LYS A 753 -8.92 22.19 40.17
N ASN A 754 -7.83 21.99 40.88
CA ASN A 754 -6.52 21.63 40.33
C ASN A 754 -6.23 20.12 40.39
N TYR A 755 -7.21 19.27 40.66
CA TYR A 755 -7.04 17.83 40.77
C TYR A 755 -7.90 17.09 39.75
N TYR A 756 -7.35 16.03 39.26
CA TYR A 756 -8.04 14.99 38.47
C TYR A 756 -8.04 13.71 39.28
N SER A 757 -9.17 13.06 39.43
CA SER A 757 -9.28 11.83 40.21
C SER A 757 -10.14 10.77 39.55
N PHE A 758 -9.86 9.52 39.85
CA PHE A 758 -10.74 8.40 39.53
C PHE A 758 -11.97 8.42 40.41
N SER A 759 -13.17 8.21 39.86
CA SER A 759 -14.42 8.07 40.60
C SER A 759 -15.23 6.89 40.07
N LEU A 760 -15.89 6.16 40.98
CA LEU A 760 -16.79 5.05 40.64
C LEU A 760 -18.19 5.53 40.20
N SER A 761 -18.52 6.79 40.42
CA SER A 761 -19.84 7.36 40.14
C SER A 761 -19.82 8.27 38.92
N ASP A 762 -20.86 8.17 38.07
CA ASP A 762 -21.08 9.10 36.96
C ASP A 762 -21.65 10.45 37.46
N LYS A 763 -22.02 10.52 38.73
CA LYS A 763 -22.63 11.72 39.32
C LYS A 763 -21.57 12.56 39.99
N ASP A 764 -21.63 13.82 39.76
CA ASP A 764 -20.75 14.84 40.30
C ASP A 764 -21.05 15.14 41.79
N VAL A 765 -20.98 14.10 42.61
CA VAL A 765 -21.28 14.20 44.04
C VAL A 765 -20.00 14.51 44.80
N ILE A 766 -20.01 15.58 45.59
CA ILE A 766 -18.86 16.03 46.40
C ILE A 766 -18.37 14.89 47.31
N GLN A 767 -19.24 13.99 47.69
CA GLN A 767 -18.99 12.86 48.56
C GLN A 767 -18.00 11.86 47.92
N ASP A 768 -18.08 11.66 46.60
CA ASP A 768 -17.22 10.72 45.88
C ASP A 768 -15.73 11.14 45.91
N LEU A 769 -15.47 12.44 46.02
CA LEU A 769 -14.09 12.95 46.04
C LEU A 769 -13.38 12.67 47.38
N TYR A 770 -14.14 12.58 48.42
CA TYR A 770 -13.62 12.36 49.79
C TYR A 770 -13.66 10.89 50.20
N THR A 771 -14.64 10.13 49.73
CA THR A 771 -14.86 8.72 50.11
C THR A 771 -14.10 7.75 49.19
N ASP A 772 -14.24 7.88 47.87
CA ASP A 772 -13.64 6.93 46.95
C ASP A 772 -12.10 6.81 47.00
N PRO A 773 -11.33 7.91 47.09
CA PRO A 773 -9.88 7.80 47.21
C PRO A 773 -9.44 7.26 48.59
N TYR A 774 -10.21 7.50 49.65
CA TYR A 774 -9.88 7.05 50.98
C TYR A 774 -10.29 5.61 51.27
N GLU A 775 -11.40 5.15 50.73
CA GLU A 775 -11.90 3.80 50.91
C GLU A 775 -11.17 2.80 50.03
N ASP A 776 -10.90 3.19 48.76
CA ASP A 776 -10.29 2.29 47.77
C ASP A 776 -8.76 2.29 47.82
N ASN A 777 -8.11 3.37 48.21
CA ASN A 777 -6.65 3.48 48.35
C ASN A 777 -6.30 4.43 49.50
N PRO A 778 -6.33 3.97 50.76
CA PRO A 778 -5.80 4.76 51.86
C PRO A 778 -4.33 5.05 51.55
N ILE A 779 -3.98 6.33 51.42
CA ILE A 779 -2.59 6.75 51.21
C ILE A 779 -1.85 6.47 52.53
N ASP A 780 -1.25 5.32 52.65
CA ASP A 780 -0.29 5.00 53.68
C ASP A 780 1.01 5.75 53.42
N LEU A 781 1.08 6.96 53.93
CA LEU A 781 2.27 7.81 53.79
C LEU A 781 3.53 7.18 54.41
N THR A 782 3.38 6.14 55.20
CA THR A 782 4.53 5.40 55.79
C THR A 782 5.06 4.33 54.83
N LYS A 783 4.29 3.97 53.80
CA LYS A 783 4.68 3.01 52.73
C LYS A 783 4.90 3.65 51.38
N ILE A 784 5.04 4.98 51.31
CA ILE A 784 5.75 5.55 50.18
C ILE A 784 7.20 5.13 50.34
N GLU A 785 7.50 3.90 49.96
CA GLU A 785 8.77 3.63 49.34
C GLU A 785 8.72 4.54 48.11
N ILE A 786 9.37 5.69 48.26
CA ILE A 786 10.04 6.33 47.14
C ILE A 786 10.69 5.13 46.45
N PRO A 787 10.30 4.73 45.21
CA PRO A 787 11.09 3.75 44.54
C PRO A 787 12.45 4.37 44.59
N LYS A 788 13.31 3.84 45.49
CA LYS A 788 14.73 3.93 45.26
C LYS A 788 14.78 3.51 43.81
N THR A 789 15.01 4.49 42.98
CA THR A 789 15.59 4.18 41.67
C THR A 789 16.61 3.13 42.07
N THR A 790 16.20 1.89 41.98
CA THR A 790 17.14 0.83 41.87
C THR A 790 17.82 1.24 40.57
N ASN A 791 18.84 2.07 40.70
CA ASN A 791 20.03 1.93 39.96
C ASN A 791 20.40 0.44 40.07
N LYS A 792 19.62 -0.41 39.40
CA LYS A 792 20.26 -1.49 38.72
C LYS A 792 21.15 -0.72 37.78
N ASN A 793 22.40 -0.50 38.20
CA ASN A 793 23.52 -0.42 37.30
C ASN A 793 23.52 -1.73 36.51
N LEU A 794 22.53 -1.91 35.63
CA LEU A 794 22.75 -2.66 34.42
C LEU A 794 23.88 -1.87 33.79
N SER A 795 25.09 -2.39 33.86
CA SER A 795 26.19 -1.72 33.21
C SER A 795 25.72 -1.43 31.81
N ILE A 796 25.98 -0.25 31.28
CA ILE A 796 25.59 0.18 29.96
C ILE A 796 25.99 -0.86 28.92
N GLN A 797 27.11 -1.58 29.23
CA GLN A 797 27.53 -2.72 28.44
C GLN A 797 26.49 -3.88 28.43
N ASN A 798 25.81 -4.12 29.55
CA ASN A 798 24.77 -5.13 29.63
C ASN A 798 23.51 -4.73 28.84
N LEU A 799 23.21 -3.43 28.77
CA LEU A 799 22.11 -2.93 27.94
C LEU A 799 22.46 -3.07 26.44
N LEU A 800 23.68 -2.74 26.05
CA LEU A 800 24.19 -2.91 24.72
C LEU A 800 24.16 -4.40 24.30
N ASP A 801 24.60 -5.29 25.16
CA ASP A 801 24.63 -6.73 24.92
C ASP A 801 23.21 -7.34 24.89
N SER A 802 22.29 -6.81 25.70
CA SER A 802 20.87 -7.16 25.65
C SER A 802 20.26 -6.78 24.30
N LYS A 803 20.46 -5.56 23.86
CA LYS A 803 19.96 -5.09 22.54
C LYS A 803 20.60 -5.85 21.39
N LYS A 804 21.87 -6.23 21.47
CA LYS A 804 22.51 -7.12 20.50
C LYS A 804 21.87 -8.50 20.46
N SER A 805 21.36 -9.00 21.57
CA SER A 805 20.70 -10.30 21.61
C SER A 805 19.42 -10.31 20.77
N GLU A 806 18.79 -9.16 20.57
CA GLU A 806 17.61 -8.97 19.72
C GLU A 806 17.94 -9.03 18.22
N LEU A 807 19.21 -8.87 17.84
CA LEU A 807 19.64 -8.97 16.45
C LEU A 807 19.66 -10.45 16.02
N ASN A 808 19.30 -10.67 14.75
CA ASN A 808 19.32 -12.01 14.21
C ASN A 808 20.75 -12.55 13.96
N SER A 809 20.86 -13.85 13.72
CA SER A 809 22.13 -14.54 13.54
C SER A 809 22.94 -13.99 12.35
N PHE A 810 22.26 -13.59 11.25
CA PHE A 810 22.96 -13.09 10.06
C PHE A 810 23.82 -11.86 10.36
N LEU A 811 23.24 -10.84 11.04
CA LEU A 811 24.01 -9.65 11.41
C LEU A 811 25.13 -9.94 12.40
N LYS A 812 24.92 -10.92 13.31
CA LYS A 812 25.95 -11.33 14.28
C LYS A 812 27.11 -12.07 13.65
N ASP A 813 26.85 -12.85 12.62
CA ASP A 813 27.84 -13.70 11.97
C ASP A 813 28.67 -12.93 10.91
N GLU A 814 28.05 -11.93 10.27
CA GLU A 814 28.68 -11.17 9.17
C GLU A 814 29.50 -9.96 9.63
N PHE A 815 29.21 -9.41 10.82
CA PHE A 815 29.82 -8.16 11.25
C PHE A 815 30.62 -8.30 12.55
N SER A 816 31.68 -7.51 12.67
CA SER A 816 32.49 -7.46 13.90
C SER A 816 31.68 -6.87 15.05
N LYS A 817 32.14 -7.17 16.27
CA LYS A 817 31.55 -6.64 17.50
C LYS A 817 31.39 -5.11 17.45
N ASP A 818 32.41 -4.40 16.98
CA ASP A 818 32.43 -2.92 16.94
C ASP A 818 31.35 -2.36 15.97
N VAL A 819 31.10 -3.03 14.84
CA VAL A 819 30.07 -2.65 13.88
C VAL A 819 28.68 -2.96 14.43
N LEU A 820 28.52 -4.08 15.10
CA LEU A 820 27.26 -4.41 15.77
C LEU A 820 26.96 -3.43 16.90
N ASP A 821 27.96 -3.02 17.69
CA ASP A 821 27.82 -2.01 18.73
C ASP A 821 27.35 -0.68 18.12
N TRP A 822 27.98 -0.28 17.03
CA TRP A 822 27.62 0.94 16.32
C TRP A 822 26.19 0.87 15.77
N TYR A 823 25.80 -0.25 15.16
CA TYR A 823 24.44 -0.47 14.65
C TYR A 823 23.39 -0.38 15.76
N VAL A 824 23.62 -1.04 16.88
CA VAL A 824 22.72 -1.01 18.05
C VAL A 824 22.58 0.40 18.59
N LEU A 825 23.66 1.14 18.71
CA LEU A 825 23.65 2.52 19.21
C LEU A 825 22.93 3.48 18.27
N ASP A 826 23.04 3.28 16.96
CA ASP A 826 22.39 4.18 15.98
C ASP A 826 20.93 3.84 15.74
N HIS A 827 20.56 2.57 15.70
CA HIS A 827 19.25 2.13 15.26
C HIS A 827 18.33 1.58 16.37
N LEU A 828 18.88 1.03 17.44
CA LEU A 828 18.10 0.36 18.48
C LEU A 828 18.01 1.13 19.80
N PHE A 829 18.91 2.08 20.05
CA PHE A 829 18.86 2.89 21.26
C PHE A 829 17.93 4.09 21.09
N SER A 830 17.11 4.35 22.10
CA SER A 830 16.37 5.61 22.22
C SER A 830 17.31 6.80 22.44
N LYS A 831 16.81 8.01 22.29
CA LYS A 831 17.57 9.24 22.55
C LYS A 831 18.12 9.28 23.97
N GLU A 832 17.32 8.85 24.95
CA GLU A 832 17.67 8.79 26.37
C GLU A 832 18.76 7.74 26.64
N GLU A 833 18.61 6.55 26.10
CA GLU A 833 19.59 5.47 26.23
C GLU A 833 20.94 5.86 25.62
N ARG A 834 20.94 6.57 24.49
CA ARG A 834 22.17 7.10 23.87
C ARG A 834 22.85 8.15 24.74
N LEU A 835 22.10 9.08 25.29
CA LEU A 835 22.65 10.08 26.21
C LEU A 835 23.24 9.44 27.44
N GLU A 836 22.60 8.44 28.02
CA GLU A 836 23.10 7.70 29.18
C GLU A 836 24.36 6.90 28.84
N TYR A 837 24.37 6.23 27.68
CA TYR A 837 25.54 5.55 27.15
C TYR A 837 26.72 6.51 26.99
N MET A 838 26.50 7.67 26.42
CA MET A 838 27.52 8.69 26.17
C MET A 838 28.07 9.31 27.45
N LEU A 839 27.24 9.47 28.49
CA LEU A 839 27.65 9.99 29.79
C LEU A 839 28.67 9.06 30.48
N ASN A 840 28.49 7.75 30.29
CA ASN A 840 29.29 6.73 30.96
C ASN A 840 30.44 6.20 30.10
N LEU A 841 30.55 6.68 28.84
CA LEU A 841 31.62 6.25 27.95
C LEU A 841 32.92 6.92 28.26
N ASP A 842 34.03 6.16 28.26
CA ASP A 842 35.39 6.74 28.25
C ASP A 842 35.71 7.23 26.83
N TRP A 843 35.56 8.52 26.61
CA TRP A 843 35.76 9.16 25.31
C TRP A 843 37.20 9.12 24.84
N THR A 844 38.16 8.76 25.69
CA THR A 844 39.59 8.72 25.37
C THR A 844 40.04 7.35 24.87
N ASN A 845 39.37 6.28 25.32
CA ASN A 845 39.81 4.90 25.08
C ASN A 845 38.84 3.99 24.37
N SER A 846 37.69 4.51 23.93
CA SER A 846 36.70 3.67 23.27
C SER A 846 37.12 3.26 21.86
N PRO A 847 37.11 1.97 21.50
CA PRO A 847 37.47 1.49 20.17
C PRO A 847 36.49 1.95 19.07
N LEU A 848 35.26 2.26 19.43
CA LEU A 848 34.25 2.78 18.48
C LEU A 848 34.59 4.21 18.01
N TYR A 849 35.43 4.94 18.73
CA TYR A 849 35.65 6.38 18.56
C TYR A 849 37.13 6.77 18.54
N THR A 850 37.98 5.89 18.22
CA THR A 850 39.45 6.07 18.30
C THR A 850 40.00 7.18 17.42
N LYS A 851 39.20 7.67 16.45
CA LYS A 851 39.50 8.91 15.74
C LYS A 851 38.24 9.78 15.68
N PRO A 852 37.83 10.37 16.80
CA PRO A 852 36.78 11.38 16.70
C PRO A 852 37.30 12.45 15.74
N LEU A 853 36.49 12.81 14.77
CA LEU A 853 36.69 14.03 14.02
C LEU A 853 36.48 15.17 15.01
N LYS A 854 37.59 15.61 15.63
CA LYS A 854 37.58 16.70 16.61
C LYS A 854 37.38 18.00 15.83
N LEU A 855 36.19 18.49 15.78
CA LEU A 855 35.94 19.87 15.40
C LEU A 855 36.34 20.83 16.51
N GLN A 856 36.05 20.48 17.74
CA GLN A 856 36.57 21.06 18.98
C GLN A 856 36.76 19.90 19.96
N ASN A 857 37.58 20.10 21.00
CA ASN A 857 38.06 19.02 21.90
C ASN A 857 36.94 18.21 22.59
N ASN A 858 35.66 18.49 22.38
CA ASN A 858 34.57 17.95 23.17
C ASN A 858 33.40 17.41 22.32
N ILE A 859 33.55 17.23 21.01
CA ILE A 859 32.50 16.69 20.14
C ILE A 859 32.80 15.22 19.83
N LEU A 860 31.76 14.40 19.97
CA LEU A 860 31.78 13.01 19.61
C LEU A 860 30.63 12.69 18.66
N ILE A 861 30.90 11.84 17.68
CA ILE A 861 29.92 11.39 16.71
C ILE A 861 29.57 9.94 16.98
N LEU A 862 28.28 9.67 17.03
CA LEU A 862 27.73 8.35 17.20
C LEU A 862 26.68 8.10 16.12
N GLY A 863 27.04 7.32 15.11
CA GLY A 863 26.19 7.15 13.94
C GLY A 863 25.89 8.47 13.24
N SER A 864 24.62 8.74 13.01
CA SER A 864 24.12 10.00 12.43
C SER A 864 24.03 11.15 13.44
N GLN A 865 24.36 10.91 14.70
CA GLN A 865 24.16 11.90 15.78
C GLN A 865 25.49 12.41 16.34
N GLN A 866 25.46 13.66 16.75
CA GLN A 866 26.59 14.36 17.34
C GLN A 866 26.28 14.74 18.78
N PHE A 867 27.27 14.62 19.63
CA PHE A 867 27.16 14.95 21.04
C PHE A 867 28.30 15.88 21.45
N TYR A 868 27.99 16.93 22.18
CA TYR A 868 28.94 17.84 22.82
C TYR A 868 29.02 17.54 24.30
N LYS A 869 30.23 17.32 24.81
CA LYS A 869 30.48 17.11 26.24
C LYS A 869 31.14 18.34 26.84
N ASP A 870 30.44 18.98 27.77
CA ASP A 870 30.98 20.04 28.61
C ASP A 870 31.03 19.49 30.06
N ASN A 871 32.19 19.57 30.66
CA ASN A 871 32.65 19.06 31.99
C ASN A 871 31.69 18.16 32.81
N LYS A 872 30.38 18.28 32.74
CA LYS A 872 29.36 17.48 33.44
C LYS A 872 28.09 17.22 32.67
N LYS A 873 27.98 17.74 31.45
CA LYS A 873 26.73 17.64 30.66
C LYS A 873 27.02 17.20 29.23
N ILE A 874 26.27 16.26 28.75
CA ILE A 874 26.28 15.87 27.34
C ILE A 874 25.01 16.41 26.70
N THR A 875 25.18 17.10 25.57
CA THR A 875 24.08 17.68 24.79
C THR A 875 24.12 17.07 23.40
N LEU A 876 22.95 16.63 22.91
CA LEU A 876 22.78 16.22 21.52
C LEU A 876 22.82 17.49 20.64
N ILE A 877 23.71 17.50 19.65
CA ILE A 877 23.81 18.60 18.70
C ILE A 877 22.86 18.32 17.53
N GLY A 878 21.55 18.27 17.77
CA GLY A 878 20.56 18.17 16.69
C GLY A 878 20.00 19.52 16.30
N ASP A 879 20.07 20.45 17.23
CA ASP A 879 19.49 21.78 17.11
C ASP A 879 20.54 22.87 16.88
N ASP A 880 21.84 22.52 16.89
CA ASP A 880 22.94 23.46 16.69
C ASP A 880 23.58 23.27 15.30
N PHE A 881 22.97 23.91 14.31
CA PHE A 881 23.28 23.78 12.89
C PHE A 881 24.73 24.20 12.54
N ASP A 882 25.31 25.10 13.30
CA ASP A 882 26.65 25.63 13.00
C ASP A 882 27.77 24.62 13.24
N LEU A 883 27.71 23.89 14.35
CA LEU A 883 28.70 22.87 14.66
C LEU A 883 28.62 21.66 13.71
N TYR A 884 27.41 21.28 13.32
CA TYR A 884 27.18 20.24 12.32
C TYR A 884 27.75 20.65 10.97
N THR A 885 27.48 21.87 10.54
CA THR A 885 27.96 22.42 9.26
C THR A 885 29.49 22.46 9.21
N GLN A 886 30.16 22.88 10.29
CA GLN A 886 31.62 22.90 10.38
C GLN A 886 32.20 21.48 10.28
N TRP A 887 31.61 20.52 10.95
CA TRP A 887 32.04 19.14 10.86
C TRP A 887 31.85 18.54 9.46
N VAL A 888 30.74 18.79 8.82
CA VAL A 888 30.49 18.34 7.44
C VAL A 888 31.53 18.94 6.49
N ILE A 889 31.89 20.21 6.67
CA ILE A 889 32.92 20.88 5.87
C ILE A 889 34.29 20.21 6.07
N GLU A 890 34.69 19.91 7.31
CA GLU A 890 35.95 19.21 7.59
C GLU A 890 35.98 17.78 7.02
N LEU A 891 34.85 17.07 7.12
CA LEU A 891 34.72 15.73 6.54
C LEU A 891 34.87 15.79 5.02
N LYS A 892 34.22 16.75 4.38
CA LYS A 892 34.34 17.03 2.95
C LYS A 892 35.79 17.31 2.56
N GLN A 893 36.49 18.17 3.28
CA GLN A 893 37.88 18.48 2.99
C GLN A 893 38.78 17.24 3.09
N LYS A 894 38.55 16.37 4.06
CA LYS A 894 39.23 15.08 4.19
C LYS A 894 38.99 14.13 3.03
N PHE A 895 37.76 14.03 2.57
CA PHE A 895 37.42 13.20 1.42
C PHE A 895 37.89 13.81 0.10
N LEU A 896 37.84 15.11 -0.05
CA LEU A 896 38.39 15.84 -1.20
C LEU A 896 39.90 15.65 -1.34
N SER A 897 40.65 15.50 -0.25
CA SER A 897 42.08 15.20 -0.31
C SER A 897 42.40 13.83 -0.89
N THR A 898 41.47 12.88 -0.79
CA THR A 898 41.55 11.54 -1.39
C THR A 898 40.88 11.45 -2.76
N ARG A 899 40.06 12.42 -3.11
CA ARG A 899 39.32 12.58 -4.38
C ARG A 899 38.47 11.40 -4.83
N LYS A 900 38.23 10.39 -4.02
CA LYS A 900 37.51 9.17 -4.45
C LYS A 900 36.82 8.52 -3.29
N LEU A 901 35.53 8.29 -3.45
CA LEU A 901 34.70 7.49 -2.58
C LEU A 901 34.22 6.25 -3.30
N ILE A 902 34.17 5.14 -2.60
CA ILE A 902 33.79 3.86 -3.15
C ILE A 902 32.43 3.49 -2.60
N PHE A 903 31.50 3.14 -3.50
CA PHE A 903 30.25 2.52 -3.14
C PHE A 903 30.20 1.10 -3.65
N ALA A 904 29.89 0.16 -2.78
CA ALA A 904 29.63 -1.21 -3.16
C ALA A 904 28.20 -1.35 -3.64
N THR A 905 28.02 -2.03 -4.77
CA THR A 905 26.70 -2.45 -5.25
C THR A 905 26.53 -3.95 -5.04
N MET A 906 25.29 -4.39 -4.94
CA MET A 906 24.93 -5.78 -4.68
C MET A 906 25.31 -6.74 -5.83
N LYS A 907 25.68 -6.23 -7.00
CA LYS A 907 26.09 -7.02 -8.18
C LYS A 907 27.60 -7.05 -8.38
N ASP A 908 28.38 -7.02 -7.31
CA ASP A 908 29.83 -6.95 -7.40
C ASP A 908 30.36 -5.78 -8.27
N THR A 909 29.54 -4.74 -8.40
CA THR A 909 29.93 -3.51 -9.07
C THR A 909 30.06 -2.42 -8.04
N SER A 910 31.14 -1.67 -8.11
CA SER A 910 31.34 -0.44 -7.36
C SER A 910 31.49 0.71 -8.33
N ILE A 911 30.96 1.85 -7.95
CA ILE A 911 31.07 3.08 -8.69
C ILE A 911 31.96 4.02 -7.87
N LEU A 912 32.90 4.69 -8.55
CA LEU A 912 33.67 5.75 -7.94
C LEU A 912 32.84 7.02 -7.96
N PHE A 913 32.75 7.66 -6.81
CA PHE A 913 32.09 8.94 -6.66
C PHE A 913 33.10 10.02 -6.27
N ASN A 914 32.93 11.19 -6.80
CA ASN A 914 33.51 12.42 -6.26
C ASN A 914 32.47 13.10 -5.40
N LEU A 915 32.89 13.61 -4.26
CA LEU A 915 32.09 14.54 -3.51
C LEU A 915 32.21 15.91 -4.16
N ASP A 916 31.12 16.45 -4.63
CA ASP A 916 31.06 17.82 -5.11
C ASP A 916 30.99 18.76 -3.89
N PRO A 917 32.00 19.64 -3.70
CA PRO A 917 32.05 20.49 -2.53
C PRO A 917 30.97 21.59 -2.51
N ASP A 918 30.38 21.91 -3.66
CA ASP A 918 29.42 23.02 -3.75
C ASP A 918 27.98 22.56 -3.55
N SER A 919 27.67 21.29 -3.94
CA SER A 919 26.30 20.77 -3.90
C SER A 919 26.06 19.73 -2.81
N ASP A 920 27.07 19.33 -2.06
CA ASP A 920 27.00 18.26 -1.05
C ASP A 920 26.55 16.89 -1.61
N LYS A 921 26.65 16.72 -2.93
CA LYS A 921 26.21 15.51 -3.60
C LYS A 921 27.39 14.66 -4.00
N LEU A 922 27.18 13.36 -3.90
CA LEU A 922 28.08 12.38 -4.49
C LEU A 922 27.73 12.25 -5.97
N GLU A 923 28.66 12.62 -6.84
CA GLU A 923 28.51 12.47 -8.27
C GLU A 923 29.30 11.29 -8.79
N PRO A 924 28.70 10.41 -9.62
CA PRO A 924 29.44 9.34 -10.24
C PRO A 924 30.45 9.93 -11.20
N VAL A 925 31.72 9.47 -11.10
CA VAL A 925 32.77 9.90 -12.01
C VAL A 925 32.42 9.44 -13.41
N SER A 926 32.24 10.39 -14.33
CA SER A 926 31.79 10.07 -15.69
C SER A 926 32.82 9.20 -16.43
N ARG A 927 32.34 8.27 -17.23
CA ARG A 927 33.16 7.34 -18.06
C ARG A 927 34.10 8.05 -19.03
N SER A 928 33.85 9.30 -19.37
CA SER A 928 34.66 10.10 -20.29
C SER A 928 36.06 10.41 -19.82
N LYS A 929 36.38 10.17 -18.54
CA LYS A 929 37.69 10.43 -17.95
C LYS A 929 38.46 9.15 -17.57
N ASN A 930 38.23 8.04 -18.22
CA ASN A 930 38.90 6.74 -17.97
C ASN A 930 38.72 6.20 -16.52
N ILE A 931 37.76 6.69 -15.78
CA ILE A 931 37.46 6.22 -14.44
C ILE A 931 36.02 5.74 -14.47
N GLY A 932 35.79 4.61 -15.15
CA GLY A 932 34.49 3.92 -15.12
C GLY A 932 34.28 3.19 -13.79
N GLY A 933 33.03 2.91 -13.46
CA GLY A 933 32.69 2.03 -12.35
C GLY A 933 33.51 0.74 -12.46
N ARG A 934 34.12 0.34 -11.35
CA ARG A 934 34.88 -0.91 -11.24
C ARG A 934 34.14 -1.90 -10.41
N ALA A 935 34.26 -3.16 -10.72
CA ALA A 935 33.78 -4.20 -9.84
C ALA A 935 34.54 -4.13 -8.50
N CYS A 936 33.89 -4.47 -7.39
CA CYS A 936 34.53 -4.50 -6.05
C CYS A 936 35.80 -5.33 -6.03
N THR A 937 35.88 -6.40 -6.82
CA THR A 937 37.06 -7.25 -7.02
C THR A 937 38.26 -6.52 -7.61
N ASN A 938 38.04 -5.41 -8.30
CA ASN A 938 39.07 -4.66 -9.01
C ASN A 938 39.73 -3.55 -8.19
N TYR A 939 39.29 -3.35 -6.94
CA TYR A 939 39.96 -2.42 -6.02
C TYR A 939 41.17 -3.10 -5.35
N SER A 940 42.23 -2.32 -5.16
CA SER A 940 43.35 -2.80 -4.39
C SER A 940 42.99 -2.91 -2.92
N GLU A 941 43.56 -3.88 -2.20
CA GLU A 941 43.36 -4.02 -0.76
C GLU A 941 43.85 -2.80 0.01
N SER A 942 44.93 -2.17 -0.46
CA SER A 942 45.48 -0.96 0.15
C SER A 942 44.43 0.20 0.08
N LEU A 943 43.71 0.36 -1.03
CA LEU A 943 42.73 1.40 -1.19
C LEU A 943 41.50 1.16 -0.32
N LEU A 944 41.04 -0.09 -0.24
CA LEU A 944 39.91 -0.45 0.66
C LEU A 944 40.31 -0.28 2.14
N ASN A 945 41.52 -0.61 2.52
CA ASN A 945 42.04 -0.41 3.88
C ASN A 945 42.16 1.07 4.22
N SER A 946 42.63 1.92 3.28
CA SER A 946 42.71 3.36 3.50
C SER A 946 41.31 3.99 3.73
N PHE A 947 40.29 3.50 3.04
CA PHE A 947 38.91 3.95 3.31
C PHE A 947 38.38 3.43 4.64
N ALA A 948 38.73 2.20 5.03
CA ALA A 948 38.36 1.68 6.34
C ALA A 948 39.02 2.46 7.46
N GLU A 949 40.28 2.87 7.31
CA GLU A 949 41.04 3.70 8.27
C GLU A 949 40.49 5.12 8.39
N LEU A 950 39.95 5.67 7.29
CA LEU A 950 39.29 6.98 7.32
C LEU A 950 37.95 6.97 8.10
N LEU A 951 37.27 5.85 8.10
CA LEU A 951 35.96 5.68 8.72
C LEU A 951 36.04 5.07 10.13
N SER A 952 37.02 4.22 10.37
CA SER A 952 37.26 3.61 11.67
C SER A 952 38.76 3.44 11.89
N SER A 953 39.19 3.40 13.14
CA SER A 953 40.59 3.23 13.48
C SER A 953 41.13 1.80 13.26
N LYS A 954 40.30 0.88 12.81
CA LYS A 954 40.72 -0.50 12.56
C LYS A 954 40.50 -0.83 11.08
N PRO A 955 41.44 -1.59 10.48
CA PRO A 955 41.20 -2.24 9.21
C PRO A 955 39.97 -3.18 9.32
N PHE A 956 39.50 -3.70 8.20
CA PHE A 956 38.35 -4.58 8.20
C PHE A 956 38.37 -5.66 9.28
N PRO A 957 37.21 -5.97 9.86
CA PRO A 957 37.11 -7.07 10.83
C PRO A 957 37.63 -8.40 10.24
N ASP A 958 38.22 -9.25 11.08
CA ASP A 958 38.85 -10.51 10.67
C ASP A 958 37.89 -11.51 9.97
N ASN A 959 36.60 -11.40 10.20
CA ASN A 959 35.57 -12.21 9.55
C ASN A 959 35.19 -11.74 8.12
N ILE A 960 35.63 -10.54 7.73
CA ILE A 960 35.35 -9.99 6.39
C ILE A 960 36.53 -10.31 5.46
N LYS A 961 36.53 -11.51 4.91
CA LYS A 961 37.68 -12.06 4.15
C LYS A 961 37.70 -11.70 2.67
N THR A 962 36.53 -11.42 2.05
CA THR A 962 36.47 -11.19 0.62
C THR A 962 36.41 -9.70 0.26
N LYS A 963 36.95 -9.31 -0.89
CA LYS A 963 36.90 -7.93 -1.39
C LYS A 963 35.46 -7.41 -1.55
N ILE A 964 34.54 -8.28 -1.94
CA ILE A 964 33.11 -7.95 -2.08
C ILE A 964 32.52 -7.59 -0.72
N HIS A 965 32.77 -8.42 0.30
CA HIS A 965 32.30 -8.16 1.66
C HIS A 965 32.94 -6.89 2.25
N ARG A 966 34.19 -6.60 1.94
CA ARG A 966 34.86 -5.35 2.34
C ARG A 966 34.23 -4.12 1.71
N CYS A 967 33.87 -4.17 0.43
CA CYS A 967 33.12 -3.10 -0.23
C CYS A 967 31.72 -2.91 0.40
N GLN A 968 31.03 -3.99 0.70
CA GLN A 968 29.70 -3.94 1.36
C GLN A 968 29.81 -3.36 2.77
N TYR A 969 30.81 -3.76 3.52
CA TYR A 969 31.11 -3.22 4.84
C TYR A 969 31.33 -1.71 4.80
N LEU A 970 32.16 -1.22 3.88
CA LEU A 970 32.36 0.21 3.69
C LEU A 970 31.08 0.94 3.33
N SER A 971 30.22 0.34 2.51
CA SER A 971 28.93 0.94 2.16
C SER A 971 27.96 1.05 3.33
N LEU A 972 28.08 0.18 4.33
CA LEU A 972 27.31 0.24 5.58
C LEU A 972 27.78 1.34 6.53
N LEU A 973 29.07 1.69 6.47
CA LEU A 973 29.64 2.76 7.30
C LEU A 973 29.39 4.16 6.75
N PHE A 974 29.01 4.26 5.46
CA PHE A 974 28.80 5.53 4.78
C PHE A 974 27.38 6.13 4.84
N PRO A 975 26.28 5.37 4.96
CA PRO A 975 24.95 5.88 4.67
C PRO A 975 24.45 7.06 5.51
N PRO A 976 24.86 7.21 6.75
CA PRO A 976 24.24 8.25 7.61
C PRO A 976 24.72 9.68 7.32
N LEU A 977 25.68 9.86 6.44
CA LEU A 977 26.37 11.15 6.26
C LEU A 977 26.00 11.90 4.98
N TRP A 978 25.18 11.29 4.15
CA TRP A 978 24.80 11.80 2.84
C TRP A 978 23.27 11.70 2.68
#